data_fb6d367afeea6e8e94b1c497ebbbb6c6
#
_entry.id   fb6d367afeea6e8e94b1c497ebbbb6c6
#
_cell.length_a   1.000
_cell.length_b   1.000
_cell.length_c   1.000
_cell.angle_alpha   90.00
_cell.angle_beta   90.00
_cell.angle_gamma   90.00
#
_symmetry.space_group_name_H-M   'P 1'
#
loop_
_entity.id
_entity.type
_entity.pdbx_description
1 polymer ?
#
loop_
_entity_poly.entity_id
_entity_poly.type
_entity_poly.pdbx_seq_one_letter_code
_entity_poly.pdbx_strand_id
1 'polypeptide(L)'
;MELGIKNYQNNIMSTQVKFKRKLREDEKPRMEADMNKAFKYLDIQNRALIMHGSCYPDVKGARKNHYVGTPYFAKDMNQLAKTNGFNCIQLGPNGELCKGDNSPYRASIYAKNPLFLNFGKMMEDSYANILSKYDIDKVNTIPESSGKDYEMSDFDEAKEVSKLLTKKAYKNFKTKLADGNPKAEKLNHEFNNFKQENKEWLEPYAIFHVLSDIHGTDDFHKWDNPTDKHLISLRKNEDSKATKRYNVIKERSKDDINNYIFTQFLVDKQEKDDKVERQNDGIKYIGDLLVGFSYADEWAHEDAFKSGWKIGAEYGGPCNSPQIWNNPLPDPNKLFNEDGSLGESGQLLYNKVKKATENVENVRVDNVMGLVDPYVYNANTVHMVVSADGGKTYNIADRSQLWGGNLSNINEVDPKGNYRKVLHNIILPAMKDNDVNPKEAVWENLGEQSWVFKQVFENEEKLPGIITTTGSRTQNTCFDWTPVRDEDGEIKKDDRGQEIWEPVVPKPDWSLIGSHDNMPTAEYLKQSWIDDPHNNGSNAWLPEYLGGYLCPDPERENERERLTDSIRRNPQMRLKAKYAELMRGTQNIQVHFPDVFGIDKNYNPRDNSSDTWKPRLSEDYSDRYHNHLIKEDVPVMNMPELVGLAVKSKAGMIAAKKLKSPEKAYAEAEPIIQSMKHWEEVLKEPESNN
;
A
#
# COMPACT_ATOMS: atom_id res chain seq x y z
N MET A 1 -63.96 -35.02 22.83
CA MET A 1 -63.43 -34.06 21.83
C MET A 1 -61.94 -34.09 21.95
N GLU A 2 -61.28 -34.98 21.21
CA GLU A 2 -59.84 -35.11 21.15
C GLU A 2 -59.33 -34.18 20.05
N LEU A 3 -58.43 -33.25 20.38
CA LEU A 3 -57.72 -32.41 19.44
C LEU A 3 -56.39 -33.05 19.18
N GLY A 4 -56.26 -33.62 17.97
CA GLY A 4 -55.02 -34.22 17.48
C GLY A 4 -53.93 -33.17 17.24
N ILE A 5 -52.82 -33.34 17.91
CA ILE A 5 -51.58 -32.61 17.66
C ILE A 5 -50.87 -33.25 16.45
N LYS A 6 -50.86 -32.60 15.31
CA LYS A 6 -50.04 -32.96 14.15
C LYS A 6 -48.59 -32.59 14.44
N ASN A 7 -47.77 -33.60 14.59
CA ASN A 7 -46.32 -33.47 14.57
C ASN A 7 -45.86 -32.99 13.18
N TYR A 8 -45.39 -31.75 13.08
CA TYR A 8 -44.55 -31.26 12.01
C TYR A 8 -43.11 -31.70 12.31
N GLN A 9 -42.69 -32.79 11.76
CA GLN A 9 -41.25 -33.07 11.61
C GLN A 9 -40.68 -32.06 10.63
N ASN A 10 -39.97 -31.04 11.14
CA ASN A 10 -39.11 -30.21 10.35
C ASN A 10 -37.93 -31.07 9.86
N ASN A 11 -37.98 -31.46 8.62
CA ASN A 11 -36.78 -31.89 7.87
C ASN A 11 -35.86 -30.67 7.75
N ILE A 12 -35.02 -30.45 8.73
CA ILE A 12 -33.83 -29.64 8.59
C ILE A 12 -32.87 -30.52 7.77
N MET A 13 -32.89 -30.36 6.43
CA MET A 13 -31.75 -30.75 5.62
C MET A 13 -30.59 -29.92 6.13
N SER A 14 -29.73 -30.53 6.95
CA SER A 14 -28.40 -30.02 7.20
C SER A 14 -27.66 -30.03 5.86
N THR A 15 -27.68 -28.92 5.15
CA THR A 15 -26.69 -28.67 4.11
C THR A 15 -25.34 -28.66 4.82
N GLN A 16 -24.67 -29.80 4.83
CA GLN A 16 -23.27 -29.87 5.22
C GLN A 16 -22.56 -28.89 4.28
N VAL A 17 -22.11 -27.77 4.82
CA VAL A 17 -21.21 -26.87 4.13
C VAL A 17 -19.93 -27.69 3.89
N LYS A 18 -19.77 -28.21 2.67
CA LYS A 18 -18.55 -28.89 2.28
C LYS A 18 -17.45 -27.84 2.24
N PHE A 19 -16.58 -27.87 3.21
CA PHE A 19 -15.36 -27.07 3.19
C PHE A 19 -14.52 -27.48 1.99
N LYS A 20 -13.83 -26.51 1.38
CA LYS A 20 -12.95 -26.75 0.25
C LYS A 20 -11.58 -27.18 0.73
N ARG A 21 -10.94 -28.02 -0.08
CA ARG A 21 -9.59 -28.51 0.17
C ARG A 21 -8.59 -27.34 0.11
N LYS A 22 -7.89 -27.12 1.22
CA LYS A 22 -6.66 -26.33 1.21
C LYS A 22 -5.56 -27.08 0.48
N LEU A 23 -4.67 -26.35 -0.18
CA LEU A 23 -3.46 -26.94 -0.73
C LEU A 23 -2.67 -27.66 0.36
N ARG A 24 -2.24 -28.89 0.07
CA ARG A 24 -1.32 -29.63 0.93
C ARG A 24 0.05 -28.93 0.95
N GLU A 25 0.83 -29.19 1.99
CA GLU A 25 2.14 -28.56 2.14
C GLU A 25 3.11 -28.89 0.98
N ASP A 26 2.99 -30.09 0.39
CA ASP A 26 3.78 -30.50 -0.78
C ASP A 26 3.30 -29.89 -2.10
N GLU A 27 2.07 -29.43 -2.17
CA GLU A 27 1.46 -28.79 -3.35
C GLU A 27 1.84 -27.32 -3.48
N LYS A 28 1.96 -26.60 -2.36
CA LYS A 28 2.27 -25.17 -2.35
C LYS A 28 3.53 -24.83 -3.15
N PRO A 29 4.71 -25.45 -2.92
CA PRO A 29 5.92 -25.15 -3.69
C PRO A 29 5.81 -25.57 -5.16
N ARG A 30 5.01 -26.58 -5.47
CA ARG A 30 4.79 -27.02 -6.86
C ARG A 30 3.94 -26.01 -7.62
N MET A 31 2.84 -25.54 -7.03
CA MET A 31 2.00 -24.50 -7.63
C MET A 31 2.80 -23.19 -7.79
N GLU A 32 3.58 -22.79 -6.80
CA GLU A 32 4.46 -21.61 -6.88
C GLU A 32 5.46 -21.74 -8.05
N ALA A 33 6.09 -22.88 -8.21
CA ALA A 33 7.03 -23.13 -9.30
C ALA A 33 6.36 -23.04 -10.67
N ASP A 34 5.16 -23.59 -10.81
CA ASP A 34 4.41 -23.56 -12.07
C ASP A 34 3.87 -22.16 -12.38
N MET A 35 3.39 -21.42 -11.38
CA MET A 35 3.04 -20.00 -11.52
C MET A 35 4.24 -19.17 -11.97
N ASN A 36 5.42 -19.38 -11.39
CA ASN A 36 6.63 -18.67 -11.82
C ASN A 36 7.04 -19.00 -13.27
N LYS A 37 6.85 -20.24 -13.75
CA LYS A 37 7.05 -20.58 -15.17
C LYS A 37 6.09 -19.81 -16.07
N ALA A 38 4.83 -19.73 -15.68
CA ALA A 38 3.80 -18.99 -16.42
C ALA A 38 4.12 -17.49 -16.50
N PHE A 39 4.47 -16.88 -15.38
CA PHE A 39 4.88 -15.47 -15.36
C PHE A 39 6.17 -15.21 -16.17
N LYS A 40 7.13 -16.14 -16.15
CA LYS A 40 8.31 -16.06 -17.00
C LYS A 40 7.95 -16.10 -18.48
N TYR A 41 7.00 -16.97 -18.88
CA TYR A 41 6.48 -17.01 -20.25
C TYR A 41 5.81 -15.69 -20.64
N LEU A 42 5.08 -15.06 -19.71
CA LEU A 42 4.45 -13.76 -19.89
C LEU A 42 5.43 -12.59 -19.90
N ASP A 43 6.69 -12.77 -19.53
CA ASP A 43 7.73 -11.75 -19.33
C ASP A 43 7.42 -10.82 -18.13
N ILE A 44 6.68 -11.32 -17.13
CA ILE A 44 6.36 -10.57 -15.92
C ILE A 44 7.41 -10.85 -14.84
N GLN A 45 8.07 -9.80 -14.36
CA GLN A 45 9.16 -9.88 -13.39
C GLN A 45 8.67 -9.65 -11.96
N ASN A 46 7.98 -8.54 -11.73
CA ASN A 46 7.48 -8.18 -10.41
C ASN A 46 5.94 -8.25 -10.36
N ARG A 47 5.43 -8.84 -9.30
CA ARG A 47 4.01 -9.11 -9.07
C ARG A 47 3.69 -8.74 -7.65
N ALA A 48 3.21 -7.51 -7.44
CA ALA A 48 2.94 -6.98 -6.12
C ALA A 48 1.45 -7.11 -5.76
N LEU A 49 1.19 -7.60 -4.55
CA LEU A 49 -0.10 -7.48 -3.91
C LEU A 49 -0.13 -6.17 -3.11
N ILE A 50 -1.00 -5.23 -3.45
CA ILE A 50 -1.21 -4.00 -2.68
C ILE A 50 -2.06 -4.36 -1.46
N MET A 51 -1.46 -4.27 -0.27
CA MET A 51 -2.09 -4.62 0.98
C MET A 51 -1.47 -3.84 2.14
N HIS A 52 -2.13 -2.79 2.59
CA HIS A 52 -1.64 -1.99 3.71
C HIS A 52 -1.55 -2.80 5.00
N GLY A 53 -0.64 -2.44 5.90
CA GLY A 53 -0.42 -3.19 7.14
C GLY A 53 -1.67 -3.42 7.97
N SER A 54 -2.59 -2.43 8.01
CA SER A 54 -3.87 -2.54 8.72
C SER A 54 -4.89 -3.49 8.06
N CYS A 55 -4.68 -3.86 6.77
CA CYS A 55 -5.57 -4.79 6.06
C CYS A 55 -5.29 -6.26 6.34
N TYR A 56 -4.16 -6.56 6.98
CA TYR A 56 -3.76 -7.93 7.27
C TYR A 56 -4.75 -8.62 8.21
N PRO A 57 -4.89 -9.95 8.10
CA PRO A 57 -5.62 -10.75 9.09
C PRO A 57 -4.86 -10.76 10.41
N ASP A 58 -5.51 -11.26 11.46
CA ASP A 58 -4.84 -11.56 12.71
C ASP A 58 -3.78 -12.65 12.53
N VAL A 59 -2.61 -12.46 13.12
CA VAL A 59 -1.58 -13.50 13.15
C VAL A 59 -1.99 -14.57 14.13
N LYS A 60 -2.07 -15.82 13.68
CA LYS A 60 -2.48 -16.97 14.48
C LYS A 60 -1.65 -17.09 15.76
N GLY A 61 -2.32 -17.07 16.90
CA GLY A 61 -1.68 -17.18 18.22
C GLY A 61 -1.07 -15.89 18.77
N ALA A 62 -1.07 -14.79 18.03
CA ALA A 62 -0.48 -13.53 18.47
C ALA A 62 -1.37 -12.76 19.44
N ARG A 63 -2.60 -12.56 19.10
CA ARG A 63 -3.75 -12.20 19.93
C ARG A 63 -5.00 -12.52 19.13
N LYS A 64 -6.01 -13.05 19.81
CA LYS A 64 -7.24 -13.51 19.12
C LYS A 64 -8.11 -12.38 18.56
N ASN A 65 -7.82 -11.14 18.85
CA ASN A 65 -8.55 -10.01 18.33
C ASN A 65 -7.61 -8.83 18.20
N HIS A 66 -7.07 -8.69 17.01
CA HIS A 66 -6.49 -7.45 16.60
C HIS A 66 -7.61 -6.56 16.11
N TYR A 67 -7.79 -5.47 16.78
CA TYR A 67 -8.66 -4.42 16.29
C TYR A 67 -8.13 -3.78 15.00
N VAL A 68 -6.87 -4.03 14.68
CA VAL A 68 -6.17 -3.63 13.45
C VAL A 68 -5.25 -4.77 13.00
N GLY A 69 -5.09 -4.99 11.72
CA GLY A 69 -4.16 -5.98 11.17
C GLY A 69 -2.70 -5.69 11.46
N THR A 70 -1.86 -6.72 11.38
CA THR A 70 -0.39 -6.57 11.48
C THR A 70 0.34 -7.31 10.36
N PRO A 71 1.26 -6.62 9.65
CA PRO A 71 2.08 -7.27 8.62
C PRO A 71 3.23 -8.10 9.19
N TYR A 72 3.60 -7.88 10.46
CA TYR A 72 4.78 -8.52 11.05
C TYR A 72 4.50 -9.99 11.41
N PHE A 73 5.35 -10.88 10.89
CA PHE A 73 5.27 -12.33 11.06
C PHE A 73 4.00 -12.96 10.46
N ALA A 74 3.46 -12.35 9.42
CA ALA A 74 2.25 -12.80 8.72
C ALA A 74 2.56 -13.94 7.72
N LYS A 75 3.22 -15.01 8.20
CA LYS A 75 3.74 -16.11 7.40
C LYS A 75 2.69 -16.79 6.54
N ASP A 76 1.50 -17.05 7.07
CA ASP A 76 0.41 -17.70 6.33
C ASP A 76 -0.07 -16.84 5.17
N MET A 77 -0.17 -15.51 5.37
CA MET A 77 -0.55 -14.57 4.33
C MET A 77 0.54 -14.47 3.25
N ASN A 78 1.80 -14.39 3.65
CA ASN A 78 2.94 -14.36 2.74
C ASN A 78 2.99 -15.63 1.90
N GLN A 79 2.76 -16.79 2.51
CA GLN A 79 2.71 -18.08 1.80
C GLN A 79 1.53 -18.13 0.80
N LEU A 80 0.35 -17.64 1.19
CA LEU A 80 -0.80 -17.59 0.28
C LEU A 80 -0.52 -16.65 -0.91
N ALA A 81 0.09 -15.50 -0.68
CA ALA A 81 0.48 -14.57 -1.74
C ALA A 81 1.47 -15.25 -2.72
N LYS A 82 2.52 -15.91 -2.21
CA LYS A 82 3.50 -16.63 -3.04
C LYS A 82 2.88 -17.74 -3.86
N THR A 83 2.04 -18.55 -3.24
CA THR A 83 1.36 -19.66 -3.90
C THR A 83 0.48 -19.17 -5.06
N ASN A 84 -0.13 -17.99 -4.91
CA ASN A 84 -0.88 -17.31 -5.97
C ASN A 84 0.01 -16.53 -6.96
N GLY A 85 1.33 -16.69 -6.86
CA GLY A 85 2.29 -16.16 -7.81
C GLY A 85 2.77 -14.74 -7.54
N PHE A 86 2.39 -14.10 -6.44
CA PHE A 86 2.97 -12.81 -6.03
C PHE A 86 4.38 -13.02 -5.48
N ASN A 87 5.31 -12.15 -5.80
CA ASN A 87 6.66 -12.15 -5.25
C ASN A 87 6.96 -10.89 -4.41
N CYS A 88 6.03 -9.94 -4.39
CA CYS A 88 6.10 -8.73 -3.58
C CYS A 88 4.76 -8.46 -2.90
N ILE A 89 4.80 -7.81 -1.73
CA ILE A 89 3.62 -7.18 -1.11
C ILE A 89 3.94 -5.70 -0.90
N GLN A 90 3.10 -4.83 -1.45
CA GLN A 90 3.20 -3.39 -1.22
C GLN A 90 2.43 -3.02 0.03
N LEU A 91 3.16 -2.64 1.06
CA LEU A 91 2.60 -2.06 2.28
C LEU A 91 2.28 -0.58 2.06
N GLY A 92 1.33 -0.04 2.81
CA GLY A 92 1.20 1.41 2.94
C GLY A 92 2.26 1.99 3.89
N PRO A 93 2.25 3.30 4.16
CA PRO A 93 3.14 3.90 5.14
C PRO A 93 3.01 3.21 6.51
N ASN A 94 4.15 2.96 7.16
CA ASN A 94 4.23 2.24 8.45
C ASN A 94 4.49 3.14 9.65
N GLY A 95 4.38 4.45 9.47
CA GLY A 95 4.58 5.44 10.53
C GLY A 95 3.46 5.45 11.57
N GLU A 96 3.76 6.00 12.75
CA GLU A 96 2.80 6.21 13.83
C GLU A 96 1.71 7.19 13.40
N LEU A 97 0.44 6.80 13.60
CA LEU A 97 -0.73 7.58 13.21
C LEU A 97 -1.00 8.73 14.18
N CYS A 98 -1.48 9.86 13.68
CA CYS A 98 -1.99 10.96 14.50
C CYS A 98 -3.25 10.54 15.28
N LYS A 99 -3.48 11.16 16.46
CA LYS A 99 -4.74 10.96 17.20
C LYS A 99 -5.93 11.43 16.38
N GLY A 100 -6.96 10.58 16.33
CA GLY A 100 -8.18 10.89 15.60
C GLY A 100 -8.06 10.84 14.08
N ASP A 101 -6.91 10.43 13.55
CA ASP A 101 -6.69 10.20 12.12
C ASP A 101 -6.26 8.75 11.90
N ASN A 102 -6.91 8.06 10.96
CA ASN A 102 -6.60 6.69 10.58
C ASN A 102 -5.81 6.62 9.26
N SER A 103 -5.60 7.77 8.61
CA SER A 103 -4.86 7.82 7.35
C SER A 103 -3.37 7.55 7.56
N PRO A 104 -2.79 6.55 6.92
CA PRO A 104 -1.36 6.30 6.99
C PRO A 104 -0.55 7.38 6.26
N TYR A 105 -1.17 8.22 5.42
CA TYR A 105 -0.51 9.27 4.64
C TYR A 105 -0.26 10.58 5.41
N ARG A 106 -0.68 10.61 6.69
CA ARG A 106 -0.28 11.64 7.68
C ARG A 106 0.47 11.05 8.86
N ALA A 107 1.07 9.90 8.67
CA ALA A 107 1.85 9.23 9.70
C ALA A 107 3.23 9.88 9.90
N SER A 108 3.87 9.55 11.03
CA SER A 108 5.22 10.00 11.33
C SER A 108 6.25 9.43 10.36
N ILE A 109 7.28 10.24 10.06
CA ILE A 109 8.42 9.79 9.24
C ILE A 109 9.47 9.03 10.06
N TYR A 110 9.53 9.21 11.38
CA TYR A 110 10.51 8.56 12.25
C TYR A 110 9.90 7.48 13.14
N ALA A 111 8.80 7.83 13.81
CA ALA A 111 8.14 6.92 14.73
C ALA A 111 7.32 5.89 13.95
N LYS A 112 7.50 4.61 14.28
CA LYS A 112 6.80 3.49 13.64
C LYS A 112 5.47 3.20 14.33
N ASN A 113 4.52 2.59 13.60
CA ASN A 113 3.17 2.35 14.09
C ASN A 113 3.12 1.25 15.15
N PRO A 114 2.84 1.56 16.42
CA PRO A 114 2.78 0.55 17.48
C PRO A 114 1.57 -0.39 17.36
N LEU A 115 0.60 -0.07 16.50
CA LEU A 115 -0.55 -0.94 16.23
C LEU A 115 -0.15 -2.21 15.47
N PHE A 116 1.01 -2.21 14.79
CA PHE A 116 1.54 -3.36 14.07
C PHE A 116 2.31 -4.34 14.96
N LEU A 117 2.48 -4.05 16.27
CA LEU A 117 3.14 -4.95 17.19
C LEU A 117 2.43 -6.31 17.29
N ASN A 118 3.16 -7.37 17.05
CA ASN A 118 2.76 -8.73 17.37
C ASN A 118 3.06 -9.03 18.84
N PHE A 119 2.06 -8.89 19.71
CA PHE A 119 2.22 -9.11 21.14
C PHE A 119 2.54 -10.55 21.50
N GLY A 120 2.18 -11.52 20.65
CA GLY A 120 2.53 -12.92 20.82
C GLY A 120 4.05 -13.15 20.81
N LYS A 121 4.79 -12.44 19.97
CA LYS A 121 6.26 -12.48 19.94
C LYS A 121 6.89 -12.05 21.26
N MET A 122 6.25 -11.17 22.02
CA MET A 122 6.78 -10.73 23.33
C MET A 122 6.71 -11.80 24.41
N MET A 123 6.08 -12.94 24.14
CA MET A 123 6.12 -14.14 24.98
C MET A 123 7.35 -15.01 24.72
N GLU A 124 8.11 -14.77 23.66
CA GLU A 124 9.29 -15.53 23.27
C GLU A 124 10.54 -15.09 24.03
N ASP A 125 11.53 -15.98 24.07
CA ASP A 125 12.83 -15.75 24.71
C ASP A 125 13.60 -14.57 24.13
N SER A 126 13.50 -14.34 22.82
CA SER A 126 14.11 -13.22 22.09
C SER A 126 13.61 -11.85 22.56
N TYR A 127 12.43 -11.83 23.17
CA TYR A 127 11.82 -10.64 23.82
C TYR A 127 11.80 -10.77 25.34
N ALA A 128 12.68 -11.61 25.92
CA ALA A 128 12.79 -11.85 27.37
C ALA A 128 11.46 -12.25 28.04
N ASN A 129 10.49 -12.78 27.30
CA ASN A 129 9.16 -13.15 27.79
C ASN A 129 8.50 -12.00 28.58
N ILE A 130 8.58 -10.76 28.06
CA ILE A 130 8.09 -9.56 28.76
C ILE A 130 6.56 -9.48 28.83
N LEU A 131 5.84 -10.30 28.06
CA LEU A 131 4.41 -10.56 28.22
C LEU A 131 4.16 -12.05 28.44
N SER A 132 3.02 -12.35 29.04
CA SER A 132 2.47 -13.70 29.18
C SER A 132 1.15 -13.82 28.45
N LYS A 133 0.70 -15.06 28.18
CA LYS A 133 -0.64 -15.29 27.63
C LYS A 133 -1.73 -14.65 28.49
N TYR A 134 -1.59 -14.69 29.82
CA TYR A 134 -2.53 -14.05 30.75
C TYR A 134 -2.62 -12.54 30.54
N ASP A 135 -1.47 -11.85 30.30
CA ASP A 135 -1.46 -10.42 30.07
C ASP A 135 -2.23 -10.05 28.79
N ILE A 136 -2.11 -10.87 27.75
CA ILE A 136 -2.79 -10.67 26.47
C ILE A 136 -4.27 -10.99 26.59
N ASP A 137 -4.63 -12.15 27.15
CA ASP A 137 -6.02 -12.59 27.27
C ASP A 137 -6.86 -11.64 28.12
N LYS A 138 -6.25 -10.95 29.10
CA LYS A 138 -6.93 -10.01 30.00
C LYS A 138 -7.46 -8.76 29.29
N VAL A 139 -6.80 -8.32 28.23
CA VAL A 139 -7.18 -7.10 27.48
C VAL A 139 -7.91 -7.40 26.18
N ASN A 140 -7.94 -8.65 25.76
CA ASN A 140 -8.65 -9.10 24.57
C ASN A 140 -10.11 -9.39 24.89
N THR A 141 -10.98 -8.42 24.67
CA THR A 141 -12.40 -8.68 24.48
C THR A 141 -12.61 -9.09 23.02
N ILE A 142 -13.35 -10.20 22.80
CA ILE A 142 -13.60 -10.75 21.46
C ILE A 142 -14.77 -9.99 20.85
N PRO A 143 -14.59 -9.12 19.82
CA PRO A 143 -15.72 -8.65 19.05
C PRO A 143 -16.37 -9.85 18.34
N GLU A 144 -17.68 -9.85 18.21
CA GLU A 144 -18.36 -10.81 17.36
C GLU A 144 -17.89 -10.60 15.91
N SER A 145 -17.63 -11.71 15.20
CA SER A 145 -17.32 -11.65 13.76
C SER A 145 -18.45 -10.92 13.04
N SER A 146 -18.11 -10.02 12.14
CA SER A 146 -19.08 -9.28 11.33
C SER A 146 -19.97 -10.20 10.47
N GLY A 147 -19.56 -11.45 10.28
CA GLY A 147 -20.21 -12.41 9.36
C GLY A 147 -20.04 -12.03 7.89
N LYS A 148 -19.34 -10.94 7.58
CA LYS A 148 -19.00 -10.48 6.23
C LYS A 148 -17.69 -11.13 5.76
N ASP A 149 -17.38 -10.97 4.48
CA ASP A 149 -16.15 -11.48 3.88
C ASP A 149 -14.90 -10.69 4.28
N TYR A 150 -15.08 -9.63 5.05
CA TYR A 150 -14.04 -8.80 5.64
C TYR A 150 -14.43 -8.33 7.04
N GLU A 151 -13.44 -7.92 7.81
CA GLU A 151 -13.61 -7.27 9.12
C GLU A 151 -13.36 -5.77 9.00
N MET A 152 -13.78 -5.02 10.01
CA MET A 152 -13.50 -3.60 10.12
C MET A 152 -12.52 -3.36 11.27
N SER A 153 -11.41 -2.66 10.98
CA SER A 153 -10.48 -2.23 12.00
C SER A 153 -11.12 -1.24 12.96
N ASP A 154 -10.87 -1.41 14.26
CA ASP A 154 -11.18 -0.44 15.29
C ASP A 154 -9.87 0.17 15.82
N PHE A 155 -9.49 1.30 15.21
CA PHE A 155 -8.23 1.96 15.53
C PHE A 155 -8.19 2.51 16.95
N ASP A 156 -9.32 2.96 17.50
CA ASP A 156 -9.37 3.54 18.83
C ASP A 156 -9.18 2.46 19.90
N GLU A 157 -9.88 1.34 19.78
CA GLU A 157 -9.67 0.20 20.67
C GLU A 157 -8.26 -0.39 20.50
N ALA A 158 -7.76 -0.48 19.28
CA ALA A 158 -6.39 -0.93 19.01
C ALA A 158 -5.34 -0.04 19.71
N LYS A 159 -5.50 1.28 19.71
CA LYS A 159 -4.62 2.23 20.40
C LYS A 159 -4.64 1.99 21.92
N GLU A 160 -5.82 1.84 22.51
CA GLU A 160 -5.96 1.59 23.97
C GLU A 160 -5.33 0.24 24.36
N VAL A 161 -5.62 -0.84 23.64
CA VAL A 161 -5.03 -2.16 23.89
C VAL A 161 -3.50 -2.13 23.72
N SER A 162 -3.00 -1.50 22.67
CA SER A 162 -1.56 -1.35 22.44
C SER A 162 -0.88 -0.58 23.57
N LYS A 163 -1.48 0.53 24.02
CA LYS A 163 -0.98 1.35 25.16
C LYS A 163 -0.92 0.53 26.44
N LEU A 164 -1.95 -0.26 26.75
CA LEU A 164 -1.98 -1.12 27.94
C LEU A 164 -0.91 -2.21 27.90
N LEU A 165 -0.79 -2.92 26.77
CA LEU A 165 0.15 -4.04 26.63
C LEU A 165 1.60 -3.56 26.59
N THR A 166 1.92 -2.45 25.91
CA THR A 166 3.28 -1.90 25.87
C THR A 166 3.71 -1.38 27.23
N LYS A 167 2.81 -0.72 27.98
CA LYS A 167 3.06 -0.29 29.38
C LYS A 167 3.31 -1.50 30.30
N LYS A 168 2.56 -2.59 30.11
CA LYS A 168 2.77 -3.83 30.87
C LYS A 168 4.11 -4.49 30.50
N ALA A 169 4.44 -4.57 29.22
CA ALA A 169 5.69 -5.10 28.71
C ALA A 169 6.90 -4.34 29.29
N TYR A 170 6.84 -3.01 29.26
CA TYR A 170 7.89 -2.17 29.82
C TYR A 170 8.06 -2.37 31.34
N LYS A 171 6.95 -2.45 32.09
CA LYS A 171 6.99 -2.75 33.52
C LYS A 171 7.65 -4.11 33.79
N ASN A 172 7.24 -5.15 33.08
CA ASN A 172 7.79 -6.49 33.24
C ASN A 172 9.27 -6.55 32.83
N PHE A 173 9.66 -5.85 31.77
CA PHE A 173 11.05 -5.69 31.36
C PHE A 173 11.92 -5.09 32.48
N LYS A 174 11.49 -3.97 33.06
CA LYS A 174 12.20 -3.32 34.19
C LYS A 174 12.36 -4.25 35.38
N THR A 175 11.32 -5.00 35.74
CA THR A 175 11.37 -5.97 36.84
C THR A 175 12.39 -7.08 36.55
N LYS A 176 12.30 -7.73 35.38
CA LYS A 176 13.23 -8.80 34.99
C LYS A 176 14.69 -8.31 34.91
N LEU A 177 14.91 -7.08 34.48
CA LEU A 177 16.24 -6.48 34.42
C LEU A 177 16.78 -6.24 35.83
N ALA A 178 15.96 -5.75 36.77
CA ALA A 178 16.33 -5.57 38.17
C ALA A 178 16.64 -6.91 38.87
N ASP A 179 15.96 -7.98 38.47
CA ASP A 179 16.19 -9.36 38.99
C ASP A 179 17.42 -10.05 38.35
N GLY A 180 18.19 -9.38 37.48
CA GLY A 180 19.37 -9.90 36.81
C GLY A 180 19.06 -11.02 35.80
N ASN A 181 17.89 -10.97 35.15
CA ASN A 181 17.50 -11.95 34.14
C ASN A 181 18.36 -11.82 32.87
N PRO A 182 19.13 -12.85 32.46
CA PRO A 182 20.07 -12.76 31.33
C PRO A 182 19.41 -12.39 30.01
N LYS A 183 18.15 -12.83 29.77
CA LYS A 183 17.41 -12.49 28.54
C LYS A 183 17.01 -11.01 28.55
N ALA A 184 16.63 -10.47 29.72
CA ALA A 184 16.34 -9.06 29.87
C ALA A 184 17.59 -8.18 29.74
N GLU A 185 18.75 -8.64 30.20
CA GLU A 185 20.04 -7.97 30.01
C GLU A 185 20.42 -7.86 28.53
N LYS A 186 20.25 -8.98 27.78
CA LYS A 186 20.45 -8.97 26.31
C LYS A 186 19.50 -7.98 25.62
N LEU A 187 18.21 -8.03 25.94
CA LEU A 187 17.21 -7.10 25.38
C LEU A 187 17.53 -5.65 25.73
N ASN A 188 18.06 -5.40 26.94
CA ASN A 188 18.49 -4.06 27.37
C ASN A 188 19.71 -3.55 26.59
N HIS A 189 20.62 -4.43 26.21
CA HIS A 189 21.73 -4.06 25.32
C HIS A 189 21.21 -3.59 23.96
N GLU A 190 20.31 -4.37 23.35
CA GLU A 190 19.65 -4.01 22.07
C GLU A 190 18.88 -2.69 22.20
N PHE A 191 18.14 -2.50 23.30
CA PHE A 191 17.42 -1.26 23.59
C PHE A 191 18.34 -0.04 23.74
N ASN A 192 19.48 -0.18 24.38
CA ASN A 192 20.44 0.90 24.53
C ASN A 192 21.09 1.27 23.19
N ASN A 193 21.38 0.30 22.33
CA ASN A 193 21.88 0.54 20.97
C ASN A 193 20.84 1.33 20.16
N PHE A 194 19.57 0.88 20.17
CA PHE A 194 18.49 1.59 19.50
C PHE A 194 18.35 3.05 19.96
N LYS A 195 18.44 3.30 21.28
CA LYS A 195 18.41 4.68 21.81
C LYS A 195 19.57 5.54 21.32
N GLN A 196 20.76 4.95 21.20
CA GLN A 196 21.94 5.67 20.74
C GLN A 196 21.83 5.99 19.24
N GLU A 197 21.38 5.04 18.43
CA GLU A 197 21.20 5.21 16.98
C GLU A 197 20.12 6.25 16.64
N ASN A 198 19.09 6.37 17.48
CA ASN A 198 17.90 7.17 17.21
C ASN A 198 17.75 8.39 18.16
N LYS A 199 18.82 8.78 18.88
CA LYS A 199 18.79 9.81 19.93
C LYS A 199 18.25 11.16 19.47
N GLU A 200 18.41 11.50 18.21
CA GLU A 200 18.07 12.83 17.66
C GLU A 200 16.56 13.06 17.62
N TRP A 201 15.78 12.03 17.36
CA TRP A 201 14.31 12.15 17.24
C TRP A 201 13.54 11.56 18.43
N LEU A 202 14.04 10.49 19.07
CA LEU A 202 13.30 9.74 20.09
C LEU A 202 12.83 10.59 21.27
N GLU A 203 13.71 11.42 21.85
CA GLU A 203 13.34 12.22 23.03
C GLU A 203 12.38 13.37 22.66
N PRO A 204 12.58 14.14 21.57
CA PRO A 204 11.59 15.12 21.12
C PRO A 204 10.21 14.51 20.88
N TYR A 205 10.12 13.36 20.22
CA TYR A 205 8.83 12.71 19.95
C TYR A 205 8.16 12.18 21.22
N ALA A 206 8.93 11.60 22.14
CA ALA A 206 8.40 11.19 23.43
C ALA A 206 7.81 12.37 24.22
N ILE A 207 8.47 13.54 24.17
CA ILE A 207 7.97 14.78 24.79
C ILE A 207 6.72 15.31 24.08
N PHE A 208 6.69 15.24 22.73
CA PHE A 208 5.49 15.59 21.98
C PHE A 208 4.27 14.76 22.42
N HIS A 209 4.45 13.45 22.60
CA HIS A 209 3.37 12.56 23.06
C HIS A 209 2.89 12.93 24.48
N VAL A 210 3.79 13.26 25.39
CA VAL A 210 3.43 13.76 26.73
C VAL A 210 2.64 15.06 26.64
N LEU A 211 3.09 15.98 25.79
CA LEU A 211 2.38 17.25 25.59
C LEU A 211 1.02 17.06 24.94
N SER A 212 0.93 16.16 23.93
CA SER A 212 -0.34 15.79 23.30
C SER A 212 -1.34 15.21 24.29
N ASP A 213 -0.89 14.42 25.26
CA ASP A 213 -1.75 13.91 26.34
C ASP A 213 -2.18 15.04 27.30
N ILE A 214 -1.30 15.98 27.63
CA ILE A 214 -1.61 17.16 28.46
C ILE A 214 -2.65 18.07 27.78
N HIS A 215 -2.50 18.31 26.48
CA HIS A 215 -3.37 19.20 25.70
C HIS A 215 -4.59 18.50 25.09
N GLY A 216 -4.65 17.17 25.16
CA GLY A 216 -5.76 16.36 24.64
C GLY A 216 -5.82 16.24 23.11
N THR A 217 -4.82 16.73 22.39
CA THR A 217 -4.74 16.70 20.92
C THR A 217 -3.31 16.70 20.41
N ASP A 218 -3.06 16.00 19.29
CA ASP A 218 -1.77 16.04 18.59
C ASP A 218 -1.60 17.31 17.76
N ASP A 219 -2.70 17.98 17.40
CA ASP A 219 -2.64 19.23 16.66
C ASP A 219 -2.08 20.35 17.55
N PHE A 220 -0.76 20.49 17.56
CA PHE A 220 -0.04 21.44 18.39
C PHE A 220 -0.38 22.90 18.06
N HIS A 221 -0.92 23.18 16.87
CA HIS A 221 -1.39 24.52 16.52
C HIS A 221 -2.59 24.95 17.40
N LYS A 222 -3.32 23.99 17.99
CA LYS A 222 -4.43 24.23 18.90
C LYS A 222 -4.05 24.26 20.39
N TRP A 223 -2.78 23.97 20.74
CA TRP A 223 -2.37 24.01 22.14
C TRP A 223 -2.43 25.45 22.67
N ASP A 224 -2.89 25.63 23.90
CA ASP A 224 -3.03 26.98 24.50
C ASP A 224 -1.71 27.56 24.93
N ASN A 225 -0.73 26.73 25.32
CA ASN A 225 0.55 27.19 25.83
C ASN A 225 1.53 27.51 24.69
N PRO A 226 1.87 28.78 24.43
CA PRO A 226 2.77 29.15 23.34
C PRO A 226 4.20 28.60 23.48
N THR A 227 4.69 28.38 24.73
CA THR A 227 5.99 27.74 24.94
C THR A 227 5.94 26.25 24.50
N ASP A 228 4.87 25.55 24.82
CA ASP A 228 4.72 24.15 24.42
C ASP A 228 4.57 23.99 22.88
N LYS A 229 3.89 24.95 22.20
CA LYS A 229 3.78 24.96 20.73
C LYS A 229 5.12 24.98 20.01
N HIS A 230 6.09 25.75 20.54
CA HIS A 230 7.37 26.01 19.88
C HIS A 230 8.56 25.51 20.71
N LEU A 231 8.33 24.50 21.57
CA LEU A 231 9.28 24.13 22.63
C LEU A 231 10.67 23.75 22.10
N ILE A 232 10.72 23.00 21.00
CA ILE A 232 12.01 22.56 20.44
C ILE A 232 12.74 23.70 19.74
N SER A 233 12.04 24.49 18.94
CA SER A 233 12.63 25.66 18.25
C SER A 233 13.11 26.70 19.24
N LEU A 234 12.30 27.04 20.25
CA LEU A 234 12.71 27.95 21.33
C LEU A 234 13.93 27.44 22.08
N ARG A 235 14.01 26.13 22.35
CA ARG A 235 15.18 25.53 23.02
C ARG A 235 16.44 25.59 22.16
N LYS A 236 16.34 25.35 20.86
CA LYS A 236 17.48 25.53 19.93
C LYS A 236 17.99 26.98 19.95
N ASN A 237 17.11 27.95 20.14
CA ASN A 237 17.41 29.37 20.25
C ASN A 237 17.76 29.81 21.67
N GLU A 238 18.12 28.86 22.55
CA GLU A 238 18.60 29.10 23.94
C GLU A 238 17.57 29.81 24.85
N ASP A 239 16.26 29.71 24.57
CA ASP A 239 15.24 30.29 25.45
C ASP A 239 15.23 29.59 26.83
N SER A 240 15.45 30.34 27.87
CA SER A 240 15.59 29.82 29.24
C SER A 240 14.26 29.28 29.81
N LYS A 241 13.11 29.83 29.39
CA LYS A 241 11.78 29.37 29.82
C LYS A 241 11.46 28.03 29.13
N ALA A 242 11.74 27.92 27.84
CA ALA A 242 11.57 26.68 27.08
C ALA A 242 12.49 25.57 27.63
N THR A 243 13.75 25.88 27.90
CA THR A 243 14.69 24.91 28.49
C THR A 243 14.21 24.43 29.86
N LYS A 244 13.74 25.34 30.73
CA LYS A 244 13.18 24.99 32.04
C LYS A 244 11.91 24.13 31.89
N ARG A 245 11.01 24.50 30.98
CA ARG A 245 9.77 23.76 30.69
C ARG A 245 10.07 22.33 30.21
N TYR A 246 11.00 22.18 29.27
CA TYR A 246 11.46 20.89 28.77
C TYR A 246 11.97 19.98 29.89
N ASN A 247 12.86 20.50 30.76
CA ASN A 247 13.41 19.74 31.87
C ASN A 247 12.33 19.31 32.87
N VAL A 248 11.35 20.19 33.15
CA VAL A 248 10.21 19.85 34.03
C VAL A 248 9.37 18.70 33.43
N ILE A 249 9.08 18.72 32.13
CA ILE A 249 8.35 17.65 31.48
C ILE A 249 9.16 16.34 31.56
N LYS A 250 10.44 16.41 31.22
CA LYS A 250 11.33 15.24 31.23
C LYS A 250 11.41 14.55 32.60
N GLU A 251 11.49 15.33 33.65
CA GLU A 251 11.54 14.79 35.02
C GLU A 251 10.19 14.25 35.49
N ARG A 252 9.09 14.97 35.24
CA ARG A 252 7.76 14.60 35.73
C ARG A 252 7.17 13.41 34.97
N SER A 253 7.48 13.28 33.69
CA SER A 253 6.93 12.24 32.80
C SER A 253 7.98 11.22 32.38
N LYS A 254 9.03 11.03 33.17
CA LYS A 254 10.16 10.14 32.88
C LYS A 254 9.72 8.73 32.53
N ASP A 255 8.76 8.16 33.26
CA ASP A 255 8.27 6.80 32.99
C ASP A 255 7.46 6.70 31.69
N ASP A 256 6.65 7.71 31.35
CA ASP A 256 5.88 7.73 30.12
C ASP A 256 6.79 7.95 28.90
N ILE A 257 7.78 8.84 29.01
CA ILE A 257 8.82 9.05 27.99
C ILE A 257 9.58 7.75 27.73
N ASN A 258 10.06 7.07 28.77
CA ASN A 258 10.80 5.83 28.62
C ASN A 258 9.92 4.68 28.10
N ASN A 259 8.63 4.64 28.45
CA ASN A 259 7.68 3.67 27.89
C ASN A 259 7.47 3.90 26.40
N TYR A 260 7.32 5.14 25.95
CA TYR A 260 7.22 5.47 24.54
C TYR A 260 8.48 5.03 23.77
N ILE A 261 9.66 5.38 24.26
CA ILE A 261 10.94 4.99 23.64
C ILE A 261 11.08 3.46 23.57
N PHE A 262 10.68 2.75 24.63
CA PHE A 262 10.70 1.28 24.64
C PHE A 262 9.67 0.68 23.65
N THR A 263 8.52 1.30 23.50
CA THR A 263 7.53 0.90 22.50
C THR A 263 8.09 1.04 21.10
N GLN A 264 8.72 2.15 20.76
CA GLN A 264 9.36 2.35 19.45
C GLN A 264 10.50 1.35 19.20
N PHE A 265 11.26 1.00 20.22
CA PHE A 265 12.26 -0.06 20.14
C PHE A 265 11.62 -1.43 19.81
N LEU A 266 10.50 -1.77 20.45
CA LEU A 266 9.84 -3.04 20.18
C LEU A 266 9.30 -3.13 18.75
N VAL A 267 8.77 -2.03 18.21
CA VAL A 267 8.31 -1.99 16.80
C VAL A 267 9.49 -2.16 15.85
N ASP A 268 10.57 -1.39 16.06
CA ASP A 268 11.79 -1.47 15.24
C ASP A 268 12.42 -2.87 15.27
N LYS A 269 12.51 -3.47 16.47
CA LYS A 269 13.01 -4.83 16.60
C LYS A 269 12.13 -5.83 15.86
N GLN A 270 10.81 -5.76 15.98
CA GLN A 270 9.92 -6.69 15.28
C GLN A 270 9.99 -6.52 13.76
N GLU A 271 10.11 -5.32 13.26
CA GLU A 271 10.27 -5.08 11.82
C GLU A 271 11.59 -5.67 11.28
N LYS A 272 12.68 -5.52 12.03
CA LYS A 272 13.98 -6.14 11.70
C LYS A 272 13.93 -7.66 11.73
N ASP A 273 13.33 -8.22 12.79
CA ASP A 273 13.19 -9.67 12.94
C ASP A 273 12.29 -10.27 11.83
N ASP A 274 11.18 -9.59 11.50
CA ASP A 274 10.29 -9.96 10.38
C ASP A 274 11.02 -9.93 9.04
N LYS A 275 11.84 -8.91 8.77
CA LYS A 275 12.63 -8.84 7.53
C LYS A 275 13.49 -10.11 7.35
N VAL A 276 14.12 -10.58 8.41
CA VAL A 276 14.95 -11.80 8.35
C VAL A 276 14.07 -13.03 8.06
N GLU A 277 12.91 -13.17 8.72
CA GLU A 277 12.02 -14.31 8.48
C GLU A 277 11.49 -14.33 7.03
N ARG A 278 10.97 -13.21 6.51
CA ARG A 278 10.39 -13.17 5.17
C ARG A 278 11.41 -13.24 4.03
N GLN A 279 12.67 -12.81 4.25
CA GLN A 279 13.74 -13.02 3.29
C GLN A 279 14.02 -14.52 3.10
N ASN A 280 13.97 -15.32 4.17
CA ASN A 280 14.05 -16.77 4.08
C ASN A 280 12.84 -17.36 3.35
N ASP A 281 11.66 -16.77 3.50
CA ASP A 281 10.45 -17.19 2.80
C ASP A 281 10.41 -16.73 1.33
N GLY A 282 11.31 -15.83 0.90
CA GLY A 282 11.46 -15.37 -0.49
C GLY A 282 10.34 -14.44 -0.97
N ILE A 283 9.70 -13.70 -0.08
CA ILE A 283 8.77 -12.61 -0.41
C ILE A 283 9.40 -11.26 -0.09
N LYS A 284 9.20 -10.27 -0.96
CA LYS A 284 9.71 -8.91 -0.79
C LYS A 284 8.61 -7.98 -0.31
N TYR A 285 8.95 -7.02 0.55
CA TYR A 285 8.06 -5.91 0.86
C TYR A 285 8.46 -4.65 0.10
N ILE A 286 7.45 -3.96 -0.41
CA ILE A 286 7.56 -2.63 -0.99
C ILE A 286 7.01 -1.67 0.07
N GLY A 287 7.87 -0.81 0.63
CA GLY A 287 7.48 0.26 1.54
C GLY A 287 6.73 1.38 0.82
N ASP A 288 6.34 2.41 1.55
CA ASP A 288 5.64 3.56 0.97
C ASP A 288 6.23 4.87 1.51
N LEU A 289 6.72 5.71 0.60
CA LEU A 289 7.24 7.05 0.89
C LEU A 289 6.12 8.07 0.70
N LEU A 290 5.46 8.46 1.78
CA LEU A 290 4.37 9.43 1.77
C LEU A 290 4.86 10.87 1.50
N VAL A 291 4.00 11.74 0.97
CA VAL A 291 4.28 13.19 0.83
C VAL A 291 4.21 13.90 2.18
N GLY A 292 3.24 13.53 3.02
CA GLY A 292 2.88 14.21 4.25
C GLY A 292 3.91 14.12 5.38
N PHE A 293 3.61 14.81 6.45
CA PHE A 293 4.30 14.80 7.74
C PHE A 293 3.25 14.74 8.85
N SER A 294 3.57 14.05 9.95
CA SER A 294 2.74 14.09 11.14
C SER A 294 2.90 15.39 11.90
N TYR A 295 1.99 15.64 12.84
CA TYR A 295 2.16 16.78 13.77
C TYR A 295 3.43 16.68 14.62
N ALA A 296 3.86 15.46 14.97
CA ALA A 296 5.11 15.25 15.70
C ALA A 296 6.32 15.67 14.87
N ASP A 297 6.31 15.32 13.57
CA ASP A 297 7.37 15.71 12.63
C ASP A 297 7.43 17.23 12.47
N GLU A 298 6.27 17.88 12.24
CA GLU A 298 6.18 19.33 12.07
C GLU A 298 6.64 20.06 13.35
N TRP A 299 6.21 19.60 14.53
CA TRP A 299 6.56 20.20 15.81
C TRP A 299 8.04 20.03 16.18
N ALA A 300 8.60 18.84 15.97
CA ALA A 300 9.99 18.55 16.31
C ALA A 300 10.99 19.24 15.37
N HIS A 301 10.57 19.49 14.13
CA HIS A 301 11.38 20.06 13.05
C HIS A 301 10.80 21.36 12.50
N GLU A 302 10.10 22.15 13.33
CA GLU A 302 9.39 23.38 12.94
C GLU A 302 10.27 24.29 12.07
N ASP A 303 11.54 24.43 12.44
CA ASP A 303 12.50 25.28 11.73
C ASP A 303 12.85 24.81 10.32
N ALA A 304 12.57 23.54 9.99
CA ALA A 304 12.78 22.99 8.64
C ALA A 304 11.66 23.33 7.65
N PHE A 305 10.56 23.90 8.11
CA PHE A 305 9.41 24.20 7.27
C PHE A 305 9.25 25.70 6.99
N LYS A 306 8.73 26.01 5.79
CA LYS A 306 8.44 27.39 5.40
C LYS A 306 7.12 27.84 6.01
N SER A 307 7.21 28.85 6.90
CA SER A 307 6.04 29.37 7.59
C SER A 307 4.96 29.84 6.63
N GLY A 308 3.71 29.44 6.88
CA GLY A 308 2.53 29.85 6.12
C GLY A 308 2.35 29.14 4.76
N TRP A 309 3.32 28.33 4.31
CA TRP A 309 3.21 27.60 3.04
C TRP A 309 2.97 26.12 3.26
N LYS A 310 2.06 25.58 2.45
CA LYS A 310 1.63 24.17 2.52
C LYS A 310 1.68 23.51 1.15
N ILE A 311 1.72 22.19 1.13
CA ILE A 311 1.65 21.33 -0.07
C ILE A 311 0.23 20.81 -0.24
N GLY A 312 -0.24 20.75 -1.48
CA GLY A 312 -1.50 20.16 -1.92
C GLY A 312 -1.39 19.60 -3.33
N ALA A 313 -2.53 19.57 -4.05
CA ALA A 313 -2.56 19.28 -5.48
C ALA A 313 -3.46 20.27 -6.20
N GLU A 314 -3.11 20.64 -7.43
CA GLU A 314 -3.83 21.66 -8.18
C GLU A 314 -5.25 21.21 -8.52
N TYR A 315 -5.39 20.05 -9.11
CA TYR A 315 -6.66 19.40 -9.42
C TYR A 315 -6.56 17.91 -9.19
N GLY A 316 -7.62 17.30 -8.69
CA GLY A 316 -7.63 15.86 -8.48
C GLY A 316 -9.03 15.29 -8.54
N GLY A 317 -9.31 14.47 -9.56
CA GLY A 317 -10.57 13.78 -9.71
C GLY A 317 -11.75 14.68 -10.09
N PRO A 318 -12.98 14.35 -9.69
CA PRO A 318 -14.19 15.07 -10.09
C PRO A 318 -14.33 16.47 -9.49
N CYS A 319 -13.43 16.87 -8.60
CA CYS A 319 -13.45 18.20 -7.98
C CYS A 319 -12.70 19.20 -8.83
N ASN A 320 -13.39 20.21 -9.36
CA ASN A 320 -12.80 21.34 -10.10
C ASN A 320 -12.11 22.36 -9.18
N SER A 321 -11.54 21.91 -8.07
CA SER A 321 -10.87 22.78 -7.09
C SER A 321 -9.57 22.16 -6.60
N PRO A 322 -8.60 22.98 -6.14
CA PRO A 322 -7.37 22.50 -5.54
C PRO A 322 -7.63 21.62 -4.31
N GLN A 323 -6.80 20.63 -4.11
CA GLN A 323 -6.80 19.79 -2.91
C GLN A 323 -5.96 20.44 -1.81
N ILE A 324 -6.57 20.58 -0.64
CA ILE A 324 -5.93 21.13 0.57
C ILE A 324 -5.48 19.97 1.44
N TRP A 325 -4.20 19.61 1.34
CA TRP A 325 -3.63 18.53 2.17
C TRP A 325 -3.15 19.00 3.53
N ASN A 326 -2.91 20.32 3.69
CA ASN A 326 -2.33 20.94 4.88
C ASN A 326 -0.93 20.41 5.26
N ASN A 327 -0.23 19.73 4.36
CA ASN A 327 1.12 19.26 4.59
C ASN A 327 2.10 20.45 4.61
N PRO A 328 2.97 20.58 5.62
CA PRO A 328 3.93 21.66 5.68
C PRO A 328 4.96 21.56 4.53
N LEU A 329 5.36 22.69 3.98
CA LEU A 329 6.36 22.76 2.92
C LEU A 329 7.75 22.80 3.53
N PRO A 330 8.64 21.80 3.27
CA PRO A 330 10.06 21.93 3.62
C PRO A 330 10.63 23.22 3.00
N ASP A 331 11.31 24.05 3.81
CA ASP A 331 11.75 25.37 3.37
C ASP A 331 12.83 25.27 2.28
N PRO A 332 12.55 25.75 1.05
CA PRO A 332 13.50 25.70 -0.06
C PRO A 332 14.83 26.38 0.26
N ASN A 333 14.82 27.40 1.12
CA ASN A 333 16.03 28.13 1.50
C ASN A 333 16.94 27.34 2.45
N LYS A 334 16.41 26.29 3.07
CA LYS A 334 17.11 25.43 4.03
C LYS A 334 17.33 24.00 3.49
N LEU A 335 17.09 23.76 2.19
CA LEU A 335 17.37 22.47 1.57
C LEU A 335 18.88 22.22 1.46
N PHE A 336 19.64 23.25 1.13
CA PHE A 336 21.10 23.17 0.94
C PHE A 336 21.80 24.36 1.58
N ASN A 337 22.93 24.09 2.21
CA ASN A 337 23.87 25.09 2.72
C ASN A 337 24.63 25.76 1.55
N GLU A 338 25.39 26.80 1.84
CA GLU A 338 26.18 27.52 0.81
C GLU A 338 27.26 26.67 0.19
N ASP A 339 27.79 25.68 0.90
CA ASP A 339 28.77 24.71 0.43
C ASP A 339 28.17 23.53 -0.37
N GLY A 340 26.83 23.50 -0.54
CA GLY A 340 26.10 22.47 -1.25
C GLY A 340 25.77 21.24 -0.39
N SER A 341 26.19 21.18 0.87
CA SER A 341 25.74 20.14 1.80
C SER A 341 24.26 20.29 2.15
N LEU A 342 23.65 19.22 2.71
CA LEU A 342 22.25 19.28 3.11
C LEU A 342 22.03 20.26 4.26
N GLY A 343 21.13 21.20 4.07
CA GLY A 343 20.59 22.05 5.11
C GLY A 343 19.54 21.31 5.96
N GLU A 344 18.92 22.01 6.90
CA GLU A 344 17.97 21.41 7.86
C GLU A 344 16.77 20.72 7.17
N SER A 345 16.16 21.38 6.19
CA SER A 345 15.05 20.81 5.40
C SER A 345 15.51 19.68 4.49
N GLY A 346 16.73 19.80 3.92
CA GLY A 346 17.32 18.75 3.10
C GLY A 346 17.61 17.48 3.90
N GLN A 347 18.16 17.63 5.11
CA GLN A 347 18.42 16.51 6.01
C GLN A 347 17.11 15.84 6.47
N LEU A 348 16.05 16.63 6.72
CA LEU A 348 14.74 16.09 7.07
C LEU A 348 14.17 15.23 5.94
N LEU A 349 14.22 15.70 4.68
CA LEU A 349 13.77 14.93 3.51
C LEU A 349 14.64 13.68 3.27
N TYR A 350 15.95 13.80 3.41
CA TYR A 350 16.87 12.66 3.30
C TYR A 350 16.54 11.57 4.32
N ASN A 351 16.36 11.95 5.60
CA ASN A 351 15.99 11.03 6.66
C ASN A 351 14.61 10.40 6.42
N LYS A 352 13.65 11.16 5.89
CA LYS A 352 12.33 10.67 5.52
C LYS A 352 12.43 9.52 4.49
N VAL A 353 13.23 9.71 3.45
CA VAL A 353 13.44 8.67 2.43
C VAL A 353 14.15 7.46 3.05
N LYS A 354 15.20 7.69 3.84
CA LYS A 354 15.92 6.60 4.52
C LYS A 354 15.00 5.77 5.42
N LYS A 355 14.12 6.42 6.19
CA LYS A 355 13.19 5.72 7.07
C LYS A 355 12.12 4.93 6.29
N ALA A 356 11.62 5.46 5.20
CA ALA A 356 10.65 4.76 4.35
C ALA A 356 11.25 3.55 3.60
N THR A 357 12.57 3.56 3.37
CA THR A 357 13.31 2.47 2.70
C THR A 357 14.01 1.51 3.67
N GLU A 358 13.93 1.76 4.97
CA GLU A 358 14.48 0.88 6.01
C GLU A 358 13.69 -0.44 6.07
N ASN A 359 14.37 -1.58 6.18
CA ASN A 359 13.75 -2.89 6.37
C ASN A 359 12.80 -3.38 5.26
N VAL A 360 12.80 -2.75 4.11
CA VAL A 360 12.06 -3.17 2.90
C VAL A 360 13.03 -3.43 1.75
N GLU A 361 12.58 -4.13 0.72
CA GLU A 361 13.42 -4.45 -0.44
C GLU A 361 13.19 -3.48 -1.60
N ASN A 362 12.07 -2.75 -1.56
CA ASN A 362 11.73 -1.74 -2.56
C ASN A 362 10.79 -0.68 -1.93
N VAL A 363 10.48 0.38 -2.67
CA VAL A 363 9.60 1.46 -2.19
C VAL A 363 8.65 1.94 -3.28
N ARG A 364 7.40 2.24 -2.89
CA ARG A 364 6.50 3.10 -3.65
C ARG A 364 6.72 4.55 -3.20
N VAL A 365 6.87 5.44 -4.15
CA VAL A 365 6.94 6.89 -3.91
C VAL A 365 5.56 7.46 -4.22
N ASP A 366 4.84 7.80 -3.16
CA ASP A 366 3.49 8.38 -3.21
C ASP A 366 3.55 9.77 -3.85
N ASN A 367 2.66 10.05 -4.77
CA ASN A 367 2.54 11.33 -5.45
C ASN A 367 3.89 12.05 -5.65
N VAL A 368 4.73 11.51 -6.51
CA VAL A 368 6.11 11.99 -6.69
C VAL A 368 6.18 13.50 -6.97
N MET A 369 5.15 14.07 -7.60
CA MET A 369 5.05 15.51 -7.82
C MET A 369 5.04 16.28 -6.49
N GLY A 370 4.35 15.78 -5.47
CA GLY A 370 4.30 16.38 -4.14
C GLY A 370 5.66 16.41 -3.42
N LEU A 371 6.61 15.58 -3.83
CA LEU A 371 7.97 15.53 -3.26
C LEU A 371 9.00 16.33 -4.07
N VAL A 372 8.91 16.31 -5.40
CA VAL A 372 9.96 16.87 -6.27
C VAL A 372 9.56 18.15 -6.99
N ASP A 373 8.28 18.32 -7.31
CA ASP A 373 7.72 19.52 -7.92
C ASP A 373 6.36 19.85 -7.27
N PRO A 374 6.34 20.15 -5.95
CA PRO A 374 5.09 20.26 -5.22
C PRO A 374 4.23 21.42 -5.70
N TYR A 375 2.92 21.16 -5.76
CA TYR A 375 1.94 22.23 -5.78
C TYR A 375 1.87 22.86 -4.40
N VAL A 376 2.18 24.14 -4.30
CA VAL A 376 2.26 24.88 -3.06
C VAL A 376 1.24 25.99 -2.98
N TYR A 377 0.79 26.29 -1.78
CA TYR A 377 -0.15 27.39 -1.53
C TYR A 377 0.12 28.06 -0.20
N ASN A 378 -0.21 29.38 -0.14
CA ASN A 378 -0.17 30.13 1.10
C ASN A 378 -1.46 29.87 1.89
N ALA A 379 -1.33 29.25 3.07
CA ALA A 379 -2.47 28.88 3.90
C ALA A 379 -3.33 30.10 4.34
N ASN A 380 -2.73 31.30 4.44
CA ASN A 380 -3.45 32.50 4.80
C ASN A 380 -4.35 33.07 3.67
N THR A 381 -4.21 32.57 2.44
CA THR A 381 -5.00 33.01 1.28
C THR A 381 -6.07 32.00 0.87
N VAL A 382 -6.30 30.96 1.67
CA VAL A 382 -7.30 29.93 1.43
C VAL A 382 -8.67 30.39 1.89
N HIS A 383 -9.62 30.43 0.94
CA HIS A 383 -11.03 30.72 1.21
C HIS A 383 -11.89 29.51 0.84
N MET A 384 -12.55 28.93 1.84
CA MET A 384 -13.49 27.83 1.63
C MET A 384 -14.84 28.38 1.19
N VAL A 385 -15.37 27.85 0.10
CA VAL A 385 -16.73 28.12 -0.38
C VAL A 385 -17.55 26.84 -0.21
N VAL A 386 -18.69 26.95 0.44
CA VAL A 386 -19.63 25.85 0.63
C VAL A 386 -20.79 26.06 -0.33
N SER A 387 -21.03 25.13 -1.23
CA SER A 387 -22.15 25.14 -2.16
C SER A 387 -23.48 24.77 -1.47
N ALA A 388 -24.60 25.04 -2.12
CA ALA A 388 -25.94 24.81 -1.55
C ALA A 388 -26.24 23.33 -1.22
N ASP A 389 -25.56 22.40 -1.90
CA ASP A 389 -25.60 20.95 -1.65
C ASP A 389 -24.62 20.47 -0.57
N GLY A 390 -23.90 21.40 0.09
CA GLY A 390 -22.91 21.10 1.12
C GLY A 390 -21.50 20.77 0.58
N GLY A 391 -21.29 20.80 -0.73
CA GLY A 391 -19.97 20.60 -1.35
C GLY A 391 -19.00 21.71 -0.94
N LYS A 392 -17.75 21.35 -0.66
CA LYS A 392 -16.69 22.29 -0.28
C LYS A 392 -15.74 22.48 -1.45
N THR A 393 -15.54 23.74 -1.84
CA THR A 393 -14.52 24.15 -2.81
C THR A 393 -13.57 25.15 -2.16
N TYR A 394 -12.36 25.27 -2.70
CA TYR A 394 -11.35 26.16 -2.13
C TYR A 394 -10.85 27.14 -3.20
N ASN A 395 -10.93 28.42 -2.88
CA ASN A 395 -10.29 29.48 -3.64
C ASN A 395 -8.99 29.86 -2.93
N ILE A 396 -7.86 29.83 -3.65
CA ILE A 396 -6.54 30.13 -3.12
C ILE A 396 -5.92 31.20 -4.02
N ALA A 397 -5.56 32.34 -3.44
CA ALA A 397 -4.98 33.43 -4.21
C ALA A 397 -3.50 33.18 -4.57
N ASP A 398 -2.71 32.74 -3.59
CA ASP A 398 -1.28 32.49 -3.78
C ASP A 398 -1.02 30.98 -3.86
N ARG A 399 -0.85 30.47 -5.07
CA ARG A 399 -0.64 29.03 -5.31
C ARG A 399 0.10 28.80 -6.62
N SER A 400 0.92 27.75 -6.72
CA SER A 400 1.48 27.24 -7.97
C SER A 400 2.24 25.96 -7.84
N GLN A 401 2.53 25.35 -9.00
CA GLN A 401 3.57 24.34 -9.17
C GLN A 401 4.95 25.00 -9.10
N LEU A 402 5.91 24.44 -8.35
CA LEU A 402 7.21 25.12 -8.13
C LEU A 402 8.09 25.17 -9.38
N TRP A 403 8.06 24.13 -10.24
CA TRP A 403 8.95 24.11 -11.40
C TRP A 403 8.40 24.82 -12.63
N GLY A 404 7.13 24.76 -12.88
CA GLY A 404 6.50 25.22 -14.11
C GLY A 404 5.40 26.26 -13.93
N GLY A 405 5.17 26.70 -12.72
CA GLY A 405 4.04 27.59 -12.44
C GLY A 405 4.27 29.06 -12.78
N ASN A 406 3.18 29.73 -13.11
CA ASN A 406 3.14 31.19 -13.36
C ASN A 406 2.93 31.97 -12.05
N LEU A 407 3.57 31.58 -10.96
CA LEU A 407 3.51 32.39 -9.76
C LEU A 407 4.23 33.71 -9.97
N SER A 408 3.51 34.79 -9.78
CA SER A 408 4.13 36.10 -9.58
C SER A 408 5.16 36.11 -8.44
N ASN A 409 5.05 35.18 -7.49
CA ASN A 409 5.83 35.10 -6.26
C ASN A 409 6.67 33.82 -6.10
N ILE A 410 6.91 33.03 -7.16
CA ILE A 410 7.76 31.82 -7.07
C ILE A 410 9.17 32.14 -6.55
N ASN A 411 9.69 33.31 -6.89
CA ASN A 411 10.96 33.82 -6.40
C ASN A 411 10.96 34.09 -4.88
N GLU A 412 9.80 34.19 -4.25
CA GLU A 412 9.70 34.33 -2.79
C GLU A 412 9.69 32.95 -2.10
N VAL A 413 9.15 31.93 -2.77
CA VAL A 413 9.05 30.58 -2.22
C VAL A 413 10.37 29.82 -2.39
N ASP A 414 10.88 29.75 -3.62
CA ASP A 414 12.14 29.06 -3.97
C ASP A 414 13.05 29.93 -4.85
N PRO A 415 13.64 31.01 -4.29
CA PRO A 415 14.41 31.98 -5.05
C PRO A 415 15.67 31.41 -5.72
N LYS A 416 16.18 30.28 -5.22
CA LYS A 416 17.38 29.61 -5.71
C LYS A 416 17.09 28.40 -6.59
N GLY A 417 15.83 28.04 -6.79
CA GLY A 417 15.43 26.85 -7.53
C GLY A 417 15.94 25.55 -6.89
N ASN A 418 16.00 25.50 -5.57
CA ASN A 418 16.59 24.38 -4.84
C ASN A 418 15.73 23.11 -4.94
N TYR A 419 14.40 23.23 -5.10
CA TYR A 419 13.54 22.05 -5.26
C TYR A 419 13.90 21.23 -6.50
N ARG A 420 14.44 21.84 -7.56
CA ARG A 420 14.90 21.13 -8.76
C ARG A 420 16.06 20.13 -8.46
N LYS A 421 16.73 20.28 -7.32
CA LYS A 421 17.82 19.42 -6.88
C LYS A 421 17.36 18.29 -5.94
N VAL A 422 16.11 18.32 -5.45
CA VAL A 422 15.61 17.38 -4.44
C VAL A 422 15.70 15.94 -4.92
N LEU A 423 15.30 15.67 -6.16
CA LEU A 423 15.37 14.31 -6.71
C LEU A 423 16.81 13.79 -6.71
N HIS A 424 17.73 14.51 -7.37
CA HIS A 424 19.10 14.06 -7.60
C HIS A 424 19.98 14.09 -6.33
N ASN A 425 19.79 15.09 -5.48
CA ASN A 425 20.72 15.34 -4.37
C ASN A 425 20.19 14.83 -3.02
N ILE A 426 18.91 14.47 -2.93
CA ILE A 426 18.29 14.02 -1.68
C ILE A 426 17.65 12.63 -1.87
N ILE A 427 16.65 12.50 -2.74
CA ILE A 427 15.83 11.28 -2.81
C ILE A 427 16.64 10.09 -3.35
N LEU A 428 17.25 10.23 -4.52
CA LEU A 428 18.02 9.13 -5.16
C LEU A 428 19.23 8.70 -4.30
N PRO A 429 20.03 9.59 -3.70
CA PRO A 429 21.08 9.19 -2.76
C PRO A 429 20.57 8.46 -1.53
N ALA A 430 19.50 8.96 -0.90
CA ALA A 430 18.94 8.35 0.30
C ALA A 430 18.36 6.93 0.05
N MET A 431 17.78 6.68 -1.13
CA MET A 431 17.34 5.34 -1.54
C MET A 431 18.55 4.39 -1.71
N LYS A 432 19.60 4.85 -2.35
CA LYS A 432 20.83 4.06 -2.59
C LYS A 432 21.53 3.69 -1.29
N ASP A 433 21.50 4.56 -0.29
CA ASP A 433 22.09 4.29 1.04
C ASP A 433 21.44 3.14 1.81
N ASN A 434 20.23 2.73 1.41
CA ASN A 434 19.51 1.57 1.92
C ASN A 434 19.40 0.44 0.87
N ASP A 435 20.27 0.45 -0.15
CA ASP A 435 20.32 -0.55 -1.22
C ASP A 435 19.02 -0.67 -2.05
N VAL A 436 18.17 0.36 -2.03
CA VAL A 436 16.96 0.42 -2.87
C VAL A 436 17.31 0.98 -4.24
N ASN A 437 17.04 0.21 -5.30
CA ASN A 437 17.28 0.62 -6.67
C ASN A 437 16.15 1.52 -7.18
N PRO A 438 16.41 2.82 -7.45
CA PRO A 438 15.36 3.71 -7.95
C PRO A 438 14.72 3.28 -9.28
N LYS A 439 15.46 2.49 -10.10
CA LYS A 439 14.96 1.96 -11.38
C LYS A 439 13.94 0.81 -11.21
N GLU A 440 13.82 0.26 -10.02
CA GLU A 440 12.87 -0.80 -9.70
C GLU A 440 11.72 -0.30 -8.81
N ALA A 441 11.85 0.91 -8.25
CA ALA A 441 10.86 1.51 -7.38
C ALA A 441 9.53 1.77 -8.11
N VAL A 442 8.46 1.90 -7.33
CA VAL A 442 7.13 2.23 -7.83
C VAL A 442 6.93 3.74 -7.69
N TRP A 443 7.06 4.50 -8.77
CA TRP A 443 6.91 5.95 -8.73
C TRP A 443 5.51 6.36 -9.17
N GLU A 444 4.72 6.89 -8.25
CA GLU A 444 3.38 7.34 -8.57
C GLU A 444 3.42 8.73 -9.23
N ASN A 445 3.52 8.74 -10.55
CA ASN A 445 3.57 9.92 -11.39
C ASN A 445 2.21 10.24 -12.06
N LEU A 446 1.12 10.04 -11.34
CA LEU A 446 -0.24 10.24 -11.85
C LEU A 446 -0.61 11.73 -11.92
N GLY A 447 -1.48 12.07 -12.86
CA GLY A 447 -2.00 13.42 -13.05
C GLY A 447 -1.26 14.23 -14.12
N GLU A 448 -1.54 15.53 -14.19
CA GLU A 448 -0.83 16.44 -15.08
C GLU A 448 0.57 16.74 -14.55
N GLN A 449 1.56 16.48 -15.38
CA GLN A 449 2.96 16.68 -15.04
C GLN A 449 3.51 17.88 -15.81
N SER A 450 4.33 18.70 -15.14
CA SER A 450 5.03 19.78 -15.80
C SER A 450 6.03 19.24 -16.85
N TRP A 451 6.27 20.04 -17.88
CA TRP A 451 7.28 19.66 -18.91
C TRP A 451 8.66 19.44 -18.29
N VAL A 452 9.03 20.25 -17.31
CA VAL A 452 10.34 20.13 -16.63
C VAL A 452 10.41 18.82 -15.84
N PHE A 453 9.32 18.43 -15.15
CA PHE A 453 9.25 17.17 -14.45
C PHE A 453 9.45 15.98 -15.41
N LYS A 454 8.71 15.94 -16.53
CA LYS A 454 8.86 14.89 -17.55
C LYS A 454 10.28 14.81 -18.09
N GLN A 455 10.91 15.95 -18.35
CA GLN A 455 12.29 15.98 -18.84
C GLN A 455 13.25 15.30 -17.86
N VAL A 456 13.17 15.63 -16.58
CA VAL A 456 14.04 15.07 -15.54
C VAL A 456 13.69 13.62 -15.25
N PHE A 457 12.43 13.33 -15.02
CA PHE A 457 11.98 12.03 -14.54
C PHE A 457 12.03 10.95 -15.63
N GLU A 458 11.47 11.23 -16.81
CA GLU A 458 11.33 10.25 -17.88
C GLU A 458 12.55 10.20 -18.80
N ASN A 459 13.11 11.36 -19.18
CA ASN A 459 14.16 11.40 -20.19
C ASN A 459 15.58 11.31 -19.60
N GLU A 460 15.87 12.03 -18.52
CA GLU A 460 17.21 12.05 -17.91
C GLU A 460 17.40 10.86 -16.97
N GLU A 461 16.54 10.70 -15.96
CA GLU A 461 16.66 9.64 -14.98
C GLU A 461 16.03 8.32 -15.44
N LYS A 462 15.08 8.35 -16.37
CA LYS A 462 14.36 7.17 -16.89
C LYS A 462 13.81 6.31 -15.75
N LEU A 463 13.09 6.96 -14.82
CA LEU A 463 12.47 6.29 -13.69
C LEU A 463 11.15 5.63 -14.13
N PRO A 464 10.80 4.45 -13.59
CA PRO A 464 9.55 3.79 -13.93
C PRO A 464 8.37 4.56 -13.35
N GLY A 465 7.33 4.75 -14.15
CA GLY A 465 6.07 5.33 -13.72
C GLY A 465 5.03 4.29 -13.34
N ILE A 466 3.84 4.78 -13.02
CA ILE A 466 2.63 3.95 -12.85
C ILE A 466 1.68 4.16 -14.01
N ILE A 467 1.18 3.08 -14.58
CA ILE A 467 0.11 3.09 -15.58
C ILE A 467 -1.14 2.46 -14.97
N THR A 468 -2.22 3.25 -14.88
CA THR A 468 -3.51 2.77 -14.36
C THR A 468 -4.52 2.63 -15.49
N THR A 469 -5.30 1.55 -15.50
CA THR A 469 -6.45 1.40 -16.35
C THR A 469 -7.69 1.13 -15.53
N THR A 470 -8.44 2.17 -15.24
CA THR A 470 -9.84 2.01 -14.80
C THR A 470 -10.73 1.86 -16.04
N GLY A 471 -11.90 1.23 -15.90
CA GLY A 471 -12.79 0.94 -17.03
C GLY A 471 -13.13 2.13 -17.94
N SER A 472 -13.11 3.36 -17.43
CA SER A 472 -13.38 4.59 -18.19
C SER A 472 -12.18 5.13 -18.97
N ARG A 473 -10.96 4.69 -18.69
CA ARG A 473 -9.73 5.19 -19.31
C ARG A 473 -9.10 4.22 -20.31
N THR A 474 -9.70 3.08 -20.52
CA THR A 474 -9.20 2.02 -21.43
C THR A 474 -9.09 2.45 -22.91
N GLN A 475 -9.65 3.58 -23.27
CA GLN A 475 -9.50 4.11 -24.64
C GLN A 475 -8.07 4.61 -24.94
N ASN A 476 -7.28 4.96 -23.91
CA ASN A 476 -5.95 5.54 -24.09
C ASN A 476 -4.80 4.68 -23.56
N THR A 477 -5.09 3.58 -22.89
CA THR A 477 -4.09 2.68 -22.31
C THR A 477 -4.51 1.24 -22.54
N CYS A 478 -4.39 0.77 -23.78
CA CYS A 478 -4.39 -0.66 -24.03
C CYS A 478 -3.00 -1.21 -23.67
N PHE A 479 -2.95 -2.30 -22.93
CA PHE A 479 -1.73 -3.06 -22.67
C PHE A 479 -1.29 -3.90 -23.88
N ASP A 480 -1.56 -3.42 -25.10
CA ASP A 480 -1.28 -4.15 -26.33
C ASP A 480 0.17 -3.97 -26.79
N TRP A 481 0.51 -4.63 -27.86
CA TRP A 481 1.80 -4.58 -28.49
C TRP A 481 1.73 -3.72 -29.74
N THR A 482 2.75 -2.88 -29.95
CA THR A 482 2.90 -2.04 -31.14
C THR A 482 4.13 -2.45 -31.94
N PRO A 483 4.11 -2.32 -33.27
CA PRO A 483 5.32 -2.56 -34.06
C PRO A 483 6.35 -1.47 -33.77
N VAL A 484 7.59 -1.88 -33.54
CA VAL A 484 8.73 -0.97 -33.42
C VAL A 484 8.98 -0.32 -34.78
N ARG A 485 9.09 1.01 -34.81
CA ARG A 485 9.40 1.76 -36.02
C ARG A 485 10.81 2.34 -35.98
N ASP A 486 11.42 2.51 -37.13
CA ASP A 486 12.67 3.21 -37.28
C ASP A 486 12.47 4.73 -37.36
N GLU A 487 13.57 5.47 -37.62
CA GLU A 487 13.58 6.93 -37.72
C GLU A 487 12.74 7.45 -38.91
N ASP A 488 12.56 6.63 -39.94
CA ASP A 488 11.78 6.95 -41.14
C ASP A 488 10.29 6.54 -40.97
N GLY A 489 9.93 5.94 -39.82
CA GLY A 489 8.56 5.48 -39.51
C GLY A 489 8.20 4.12 -40.08
N GLU A 490 9.14 3.40 -40.71
CA GLU A 490 8.96 2.05 -41.21
C GLU A 490 9.05 1.00 -40.08
N ILE A 491 8.30 -0.12 -40.21
CA ILE A 491 8.32 -1.18 -39.21
C ILE A 491 9.67 -1.91 -39.24
N LYS A 492 10.38 -1.89 -38.11
CA LYS A 492 11.63 -2.63 -37.93
C LYS A 492 11.42 -4.13 -38.08
N LYS A 493 12.37 -4.79 -38.72
CA LYS A 493 12.42 -6.24 -38.88
C LYS A 493 13.69 -6.81 -38.24
N ASP A 494 13.59 -8.02 -37.71
CA ASP A 494 14.76 -8.76 -37.21
C ASP A 494 15.61 -9.32 -38.36
N ASP A 495 16.72 -9.98 -38.02
CA ASP A 495 17.63 -10.61 -38.98
C ASP A 495 16.98 -11.71 -39.86
N ARG A 496 15.77 -12.13 -39.53
CA ARG A 496 14.94 -13.12 -40.25
C ARG A 496 13.87 -12.47 -41.10
N GLY A 497 13.81 -11.12 -41.11
CA GLY A 497 12.78 -10.35 -41.80
C GLY A 497 11.42 -10.31 -41.10
N GLN A 498 11.34 -10.72 -39.83
CA GLN A 498 10.11 -10.66 -39.02
C GLN A 498 9.98 -9.30 -38.36
N GLU A 499 8.75 -8.78 -38.29
CA GLU A 499 8.44 -7.53 -37.62
C GLU A 499 8.76 -7.62 -36.12
N ILE A 500 9.44 -6.60 -35.60
CA ILE A 500 9.74 -6.46 -34.16
C ILE A 500 8.56 -5.78 -33.50
N TRP A 501 8.04 -6.39 -32.44
CA TRP A 501 6.91 -5.88 -31.65
C TRP A 501 7.36 -5.64 -30.22
N GLU A 502 6.85 -4.57 -29.59
CA GLU A 502 7.11 -4.25 -28.20
C GLU A 502 5.79 -3.97 -27.45
N PRO A 503 5.73 -4.16 -26.13
CA PRO A 503 4.60 -3.74 -25.32
C PRO A 503 4.39 -2.23 -25.43
N VAL A 504 3.13 -1.79 -25.49
CA VAL A 504 2.76 -0.36 -25.48
C VAL A 504 3.15 0.29 -24.14
N VAL A 505 3.10 -0.50 -23.06
CA VAL A 505 3.55 -0.05 -21.74
C VAL A 505 5.07 -0.01 -21.71
N PRO A 506 5.69 1.17 -21.44
CA PRO A 506 7.13 1.29 -21.34
C PRO A 506 7.70 0.33 -20.27
N LYS A 507 8.86 -0.23 -20.58
CA LYS A 507 9.67 -0.94 -19.60
C LYS A 507 10.52 0.11 -18.85
N PRO A 508 10.57 0.10 -17.56
CA PRO A 508 10.08 -0.87 -16.55
C PRO A 508 8.84 -0.40 -15.75
N ASP A 509 7.90 0.32 -16.36
CA ASP A 509 6.74 0.87 -15.68
C ASP A 509 5.89 -0.21 -14.98
N TRP A 510 5.24 0.21 -13.90
CA TRP A 510 4.32 -0.62 -13.13
C TRP A 510 2.89 -0.42 -13.63
N SER A 511 2.15 -1.49 -13.76
CA SER A 511 0.78 -1.45 -14.24
C SER A 511 -0.20 -2.02 -13.24
N LEU A 512 -1.33 -1.34 -13.07
CA LEU A 512 -2.42 -1.76 -12.20
C LEU A 512 -3.77 -1.33 -12.78
N ILE A 513 -4.83 -2.00 -12.36
CA ILE A 513 -6.20 -1.60 -12.70
C ILE A 513 -6.69 -0.56 -11.69
N GLY A 514 -6.52 -0.82 -10.40
CA GLY A 514 -6.86 0.08 -9.34
C GLY A 514 -5.96 -0.11 -8.12
N SER A 515 -5.92 0.91 -7.25
CA SER A 515 -5.18 0.92 -5.98
C SER A 515 -6.15 1.10 -4.81
N HIS A 516 -5.61 1.36 -3.64
CA HIS A 516 -6.38 1.68 -2.44
C HIS A 516 -7.29 2.94 -2.57
N ASP A 517 -7.01 3.82 -3.52
CA ASP A 517 -7.81 5.03 -3.81
C ASP A 517 -8.98 4.76 -4.76
N ASN A 518 -9.09 3.55 -5.27
CA ASN A 518 -10.12 3.18 -6.21
C ASN A 518 -11.13 2.21 -5.56
N MET A 519 -12.34 2.22 -6.09
CA MET A 519 -13.31 1.15 -5.85
C MET A 519 -12.71 -0.18 -6.32
N PRO A 520 -12.95 -1.31 -5.62
CA PRO A 520 -12.54 -2.62 -6.12
C PRO A 520 -12.98 -2.83 -7.56
N THR A 521 -12.10 -3.42 -8.38
CA THR A 521 -12.33 -3.54 -9.83
C THR A 521 -13.62 -4.29 -10.15
N ALA A 522 -13.93 -5.33 -9.38
CA ALA A 522 -15.17 -6.10 -9.56
C ALA A 522 -16.42 -5.25 -9.35
N GLU A 523 -16.43 -4.42 -8.31
CA GLU A 523 -17.56 -3.54 -8.00
C GLU A 523 -17.67 -2.41 -9.04
N TYR A 524 -16.55 -1.84 -9.46
CA TYR A 524 -16.51 -0.89 -10.56
C TYR A 524 -17.09 -1.48 -11.86
N LEU A 525 -16.67 -2.69 -12.23
CA LEU A 525 -17.18 -3.37 -13.43
C LEU A 525 -18.67 -3.73 -13.31
N LYS A 526 -19.18 -3.98 -12.11
CA LYS A 526 -20.59 -4.22 -11.86
C LYS A 526 -21.40 -2.93 -12.04
N GLN A 527 -21.00 -1.85 -11.36
CA GLN A 527 -21.72 -0.57 -11.41
C GLN A 527 -21.72 0.05 -12.82
N SER A 528 -20.58 0.04 -13.49
CA SER A 528 -20.44 0.63 -14.82
C SER A 528 -21.10 -0.20 -15.95
N TRP A 529 -21.55 -1.42 -15.65
CA TRP A 529 -22.01 -2.37 -16.65
C TRP A 529 -23.48 -2.74 -16.55
N ILE A 530 -23.99 -2.89 -15.33
CA ILE A 530 -25.30 -3.55 -15.09
C ILE A 530 -26.39 -2.54 -14.74
N ASP A 531 -26.04 -1.47 -14.01
CA ASP A 531 -27.04 -0.65 -13.31
C ASP A 531 -27.57 0.52 -14.13
N ASP A 532 -27.08 0.73 -15.36
CA ASP A 532 -27.61 1.77 -16.25
C ASP A 532 -28.11 1.22 -17.58
N PRO A 533 -29.40 0.83 -17.67
CA PRO A 533 -30.02 0.45 -18.92
C PRO A 533 -30.08 1.59 -19.95
N HIS A 534 -29.80 2.83 -19.53
CA HIS A 534 -29.73 4.02 -20.39
C HIS A 534 -28.30 4.40 -20.78
N ASN A 535 -27.29 3.81 -20.14
CA ASN A 535 -25.87 4.04 -20.47
C ASN A 535 -25.45 3.16 -21.65
N ASN A 536 -26.11 3.35 -22.76
CA ASN A 536 -25.84 2.67 -24.03
C ASN A 536 -24.43 2.96 -24.61
N GLY A 537 -23.53 3.58 -23.83
CA GLY A 537 -22.34 4.15 -24.42
C GLY A 537 -21.01 3.70 -23.92
N SER A 538 -20.77 3.66 -22.62
CA SER A 538 -19.36 3.67 -22.19
C SER A 538 -18.69 2.30 -22.11
N ASN A 539 -19.40 1.21 -21.84
CA ASN A 539 -18.77 -0.12 -21.62
C ASN A 539 -19.38 -1.27 -22.43
N ALA A 540 -20.35 -1.03 -23.28
CA ALA A 540 -20.95 -2.06 -24.15
C ALA A 540 -19.94 -2.71 -25.11
N TRP A 541 -18.87 -2.01 -25.46
CA TRP A 541 -17.77 -2.44 -26.31
C TRP A 541 -16.73 -3.32 -25.61
N LEU A 542 -16.65 -3.26 -24.26
CA LEU A 542 -15.58 -3.91 -23.50
C LEU A 542 -15.55 -5.44 -23.63
N PRO A 543 -16.69 -6.22 -23.69
CA PRO A 543 -16.63 -7.66 -23.98
C PRO A 543 -16.02 -8.00 -25.32
N GLU A 544 -16.39 -7.27 -26.37
CA GLU A 544 -15.86 -7.47 -27.72
C GLU A 544 -14.36 -7.14 -27.76
N TYR A 545 -13.98 -6.05 -27.13
CA TYR A 545 -12.58 -5.67 -27.00
C TYR A 545 -11.76 -6.73 -26.24
N LEU A 546 -12.18 -7.11 -25.04
CA LEU A 546 -11.48 -8.11 -24.23
C LEU A 546 -11.49 -9.50 -24.92
N GLY A 547 -12.59 -9.90 -25.54
CA GLY A 547 -12.67 -11.13 -26.31
C GLY A 547 -11.67 -11.15 -27.47
N GLY A 548 -11.61 -10.07 -28.25
CA GLY A 548 -10.64 -9.89 -29.33
C GLY A 548 -9.20 -9.82 -28.83
N TYR A 549 -8.96 -9.10 -27.73
CA TYR A 549 -7.65 -8.98 -27.12
C TYR A 549 -7.13 -10.32 -26.58
N LEU A 550 -7.97 -11.06 -25.86
CA LEU A 550 -7.59 -12.32 -25.22
C LEU A 550 -7.61 -13.53 -26.15
N CYS A 551 -8.36 -13.46 -27.27
CA CYS A 551 -8.38 -14.46 -28.32
C CYS A 551 -8.14 -13.81 -29.70
N PRO A 552 -6.92 -13.30 -29.95
CA PRO A 552 -6.62 -12.53 -31.16
C PRO A 552 -6.43 -13.36 -32.42
N ASP A 553 -6.29 -14.69 -32.31
CA ASP A 553 -6.10 -15.59 -33.43
C ASP A 553 -7.38 -15.69 -34.28
N PRO A 554 -7.36 -15.26 -35.56
CA PRO A 554 -8.54 -15.28 -36.40
C PRO A 554 -9.04 -16.70 -36.70
N GLU A 555 -8.21 -17.73 -36.61
CA GLU A 555 -8.61 -19.13 -36.81
C GLU A 555 -9.42 -19.68 -35.61
N ARG A 556 -9.50 -18.92 -34.51
CA ARG A 556 -10.23 -19.29 -33.28
C ARG A 556 -11.46 -18.41 -33.02
N GLU A 557 -12.16 -18.00 -34.06
CA GLU A 557 -13.33 -17.13 -33.97
C GLU A 557 -14.42 -17.66 -33.03
N ASN A 558 -14.75 -18.94 -33.15
CA ASN A 558 -15.74 -19.60 -32.28
C ASN A 558 -15.34 -19.59 -30.79
N GLU A 559 -14.05 -19.60 -30.50
CA GLU A 559 -13.56 -19.53 -29.16
C GLU A 559 -13.64 -18.07 -28.63
N ARG A 560 -13.31 -17.10 -29.47
CA ARG A 560 -13.45 -15.69 -29.18
C ARG A 560 -14.89 -15.33 -28.87
N GLU A 561 -15.85 -15.76 -29.65
CA GLU A 561 -17.28 -15.54 -29.44
C GLU A 561 -17.74 -16.08 -28.06
N ARG A 562 -17.37 -17.33 -27.74
CA ARG A 562 -17.68 -17.93 -26.43
C ARG A 562 -17.07 -17.18 -25.27
N LEU A 563 -15.82 -16.75 -25.42
CA LEU A 563 -15.15 -15.95 -24.41
C LEU A 563 -15.84 -14.58 -24.22
N THR A 564 -16.16 -13.90 -25.31
CA THR A 564 -16.90 -12.63 -25.33
C THR A 564 -18.25 -12.75 -24.64
N ASP A 565 -19.01 -13.82 -24.95
CA ASP A 565 -20.30 -14.10 -24.30
C ASP A 565 -20.14 -14.38 -22.79
N SER A 566 -19.10 -15.12 -22.41
CA SER A 566 -18.79 -15.40 -21.01
C SER A 566 -18.44 -14.10 -20.25
N ILE A 567 -17.61 -13.24 -20.83
CA ILE A 567 -17.27 -11.91 -20.28
C ILE A 567 -18.55 -11.08 -20.11
N ARG A 568 -19.46 -11.10 -21.08
CA ARG A 568 -20.71 -10.34 -21.05
C ARG A 568 -21.64 -10.77 -19.92
N ARG A 569 -21.71 -12.08 -19.62
CA ARG A 569 -22.70 -12.65 -18.71
C ARG A 569 -22.18 -12.89 -17.28
N ASN A 570 -20.88 -13.11 -17.11
CA ASN A 570 -20.30 -13.55 -15.84
C ASN A 570 -19.38 -12.48 -15.21
N PRO A 571 -19.74 -11.91 -14.04
CA PRO A 571 -18.91 -10.91 -13.34
C PRO A 571 -17.50 -11.38 -12.99
N GLN A 572 -17.35 -12.65 -12.58
CA GLN A 572 -16.02 -13.21 -12.34
C GLN A 572 -15.18 -13.24 -13.62
N MET A 573 -15.81 -13.63 -14.75
CA MET A 573 -15.10 -13.69 -16.02
C MET A 573 -14.66 -12.30 -16.50
N ARG A 574 -15.44 -11.25 -16.21
CA ARG A 574 -15.04 -9.85 -16.49
C ARG A 574 -13.79 -9.46 -15.73
N LEU A 575 -13.77 -9.74 -14.42
CA LEU A 575 -12.61 -9.47 -13.56
C LEU A 575 -11.37 -10.22 -14.08
N LYS A 576 -11.52 -11.52 -14.35
CA LYS A 576 -10.44 -12.35 -14.89
C LYS A 576 -9.93 -11.84 -16.24
N ALA A 577 -10.83 -11.52 -17.16
CA ALA A 577 -10.48 -10.99 -18.46
C ALA A 577 -9.71 -9.66 -18.37
N LYS A 578 -10.11 -8.77 -17.47
CA LYS A 578 -9.43 -7.50 -17.26
C LYS A 578 -8.03 -7.66 -16.68
N TYR A 579 -7.83 -8.57 -15.73
CA TYR A 579 -6.50 -8.88 -15.21
C TYR A 579 -5.65 -9.72 -16.17
N ALA A 580 -6.25 -10.60 -16.99
CA ALA A 580 -5.51 -11.29 -18.03
C ALA A 580 -5.03 -10.33 -19.14
N GLU A 581 -5.79 -9.28 -19.44
CA GLU A 581 -5.36 -8.18 -20.31
C GLU A 581 -4.11 -7.50 -19.72
N LEU A 582 -4.16 -7.09 -18.44
CA LEU A 582 -3.03 -6.48 -17.73
C LEU A 582 -1.79 -7.39 -17.85
N MET A 583 -1.92 -8.68 -17.55
CA MET A 583 -0.80 -9.61 -17.50
C MET A 583 -0.20 -9.95 -18.88
N ARG A 584 -0.93 -9.75 -19.97
CA ARG A 584 -0.37 -10.01 -21.30
C ARG A 584 0.58 -8.92 -21.77
N GLY A 585 0.39 -7.68 -21.34
CA GLY A 585 1.03 -6.50 -21.93
C GLY A 585 2.08 -5.81 -21.08
N THR A 586 2.41 -6.30 -19.87
CA THR A 586 3.27 -5.57 -18.92
C THR A 586 4.31 -6.47 -18.28
N GLN A 587 5.37 -5.86 -17.69
CA GLN A 587 6.44 -6.59 -16.99
C GLN A 587 6.35 -6.50 -15.47
N ASN A 588 5.74 -5.44 -14.93
CA ASN A 588 5.57 -5.23 -13.50
C ASN A 588 4.10 -4.94 -13.24
N ILE A 589 3.48 -5.72 -12.37
CA ILE A 589 2.05 -5.62 -12.07
C ILE A 589 1.80 -5.41 -10.59
N GLN A 590 0.73 -4.67 -10.30
CA GLN A 590 0.18 -4.53 -8.97
C GLN A 590 -1.30 -4.93 -8.97
N VAL A 591 -1.71 -5.67 -7.94
CA VAL A 591 -3.09 -6.12 -7.74
C VAL A 591 -3.54 -5.71 -6.35
N HIS A 592 -4.70 -5.06 -6.26
CA HIS A 592 -5.24 -4.63 -4.97
C HIS A 592 -5.92 -5.81 -4.26
N PHE A 593 -5.68 -5.98 -2.95
CA PHE A 593 -6.15 -7.15 -2.19
C PHE A 593 -7.67 -7.39 -2.24
N PRO A 594 -8.58 -6.40 -2.28
CA PRO A 594 -10.00 -6.64 -2.41
C PRO A 594 -10.37 -7.44 -3.65
N ASP A 595 -9.68 -7.20 -4.77
CA ASP A 595 -9.92 -7.91 -6.02
C ASP A 595 -9.49 -9.39 -5.94
N VAL A 596 -8.43 -9.69 -5.17
CA VAL A 596 -8.00 -11.07 -4.94
C VAL A 596 -9.01 -11.84 -4.09
N PHE A 597 -9.52 -11.20 -3.03
CA PHE A 597 -10.36 -11.86 -2.02
C PHE A 597 -11.88 -11.67 -2.23
N GLY A 598 -12.30 -10.96 -3.27
CA GLY A 598 -13.71 -10.71 -3.56
C GLY A 598 -14.38 -9.75 -2.59
N ILE A 599 -13.64 -8.79 -2.04
CA ILE A 599 -14.17 -7.77 -1.14
C ILE A 599 -14.75 -6.62 -1.97
N ASP A 600 -15.99 -6.27 -1.71
CA ASP A 600 -16.73 -5.20 -2.41
C ASP A 600 -16.54 -3.81 -1.80
N LYS A 601 -15.80 -3.72 -0.68
CA LYS A 601 -15.65 -2.49 0.08
C LYS A 601 -14.45 -1.67 -0.41
N ASN A 602 -14.69 -0.38 -0.72
CA ASN A 602 -13.62 0.56 -0.99
C ASN A 602 -12.81 0.84 0.29
N TYR A 603 -11.48 0.77 0.19
CA TYR A 603 -10.58 0.93 1.32
C TYR A 603 -10.34 2.40 1.69
N ASN A 604 -10.18 3.26 0.69
CA ASN A 604 -10.02 4.71 0.86
C ASN A 604 -11.08 5.48 0.06
N PRO A 605 -12.36 5.45 0.47
CA PRO A 605 -13.40 6.19 -0.23
C PRO A 605 -13.17 7.71 -0.10
N ARG A 606 -13.38 8.42 -1.21
CA ARG A 606 -13.15 9.88 -1.28
C ARG A 606 -14.19 10.73 -0.53
N ASP A 607 -15.23 10.10 -0.02
CA ASP A 607 -16.32 10.75 0.74
C ASP A 607 -15.97 11.00 2.22
N ASN A 608 -14.74 10.69 2.66
CA ASN A 608 -14.31 10.76 4.06
C ASN A 608 -15.26 10.03 5.01
N SER A 609 -15.80 8.90 4.58
CA SER A 609 -16.67 8.08 5.41
C SER A 609 -15.95 7.58 6.67
N SER A 610 -16.70 7.26 7.71
CA SER A 610 -16.16 6.67 8.96
C SER A 610 -15.48 5.33 8.76
N ASP A 611 -15.65 4.71 7.59
CA ASP A 611 -15.10 3.40 7.21
C ASP A 611 -13.75 3.48 6.50
N THR A 612 -13.27 4.69 6.19
CA THR A 612 -11.97 4.92 5.52
C THR A 612 -10.83 4.27 6.29
N TRP A 613 -9.98 3.50 5.61
CA TRP A 613 -8.82 2.75 6.13
C TRP A 613 -9.16 1.58 7.06
N LYS A 614 -10.43 1.22 7.24
CA LYS A 614 -10.86 0.18 8.18
C LYS A 614 -11.01 -1.23 7.61
N PRO A 615 -11.38 -1.44 6.32
CA PRO A 615 -11.55 -2.80 5.80
C PRO A 615 -10.28 -3.62 5.92
N ARG A 616 -10.36 -4.83 6.45
CA ARG A 616 -9.25 -5.78 6.61
C ARG A 616 -9.72 -7.21 6.39
N LEU A 617 -8.79 -8.12 6.15
CA LEU A 617 -9.09 -9.53 6.06
C LEU A 617 -9.50 -10.08 7.43
N SER A 618 -10.46 -10.99 7.43
CA SER A 618 -10.86 -11.77 8.61
C SER A 618 -9.82 -12.85 8.95
N GLU A 619 -9.85 -13.38 10.17
CA GLU A 619 -8.96 -14.48 10.59
C GLU A 619 -9.12 -15.73 9.70
N ASP A 620 -10.32 -15.98 9.21
CA ASP A 620 -10.66 -17.12 8.35
C ASP A 620 -10.55 -16.81 6.84
N TYR A 621 -9.83 -15.74 6.47
CA TYR A 621 -9.68 -15.25 5.08
C TYR A 621 -9.29 -16.34 4.08
N SER A 622 -8.42 -17.26 4.48
CA SER A 622 -7.98 -18.35 3.62
C SER A 622 -9.11 -19.33 3.32
N ASP A 623 -9.93 -19.68 4.33
CA ASP A 623 -11.09 -20.55 4.14
C ASP A 623 -12.16 -19.86 3.29
N ARG A 624 -12.39 -18.56 3.51
CA ARG A 624 -13.32 -17.75 2.70
C ARG A 624 -12.86 -17.66 1.25
N TYR A 625 -11.58 -17.36 1.02
CA TYR A 625 -11.00 -17.33 -0.32
C TYR A 625 -11.27 -18.63 -1.08
N HIS A 626 -10.92 -19.78 -0.52
CA HIS A 626 -11.14 -21.09 -1.18
C HIS A 626 -12.62 -21.40 -1.37
N ASN A 627 -13.49 -21.05 -0.41
CA ASN A 627 -14.93 -21.25 -0.55
C ASN A 627 -15.56 -20.37 -1.63
N HIS A 628 -15.01 -19.17 -1.86
CA HIS A 628 -15.52 -18.27 -2.89
C HIS A 628 -15.07 -18.64 -4.31
N LEU A 629 -13.95 -19.35 -4.46
CA LEU A 629 -13.47 -19.78 -5.78
C LEU A 629 -14.47 -20.62 -6.57
N ILE A 630 -15.49 -21.21 -5.91
CA ILE A 630 -16.53 -22.00 -6.55
C ILE A 630 -17.86 -21.27 -6.74
N LYS A 631 -18.01 -20.11 -6.13
CA LYS A 631 -19.22 -19.30 -6.25
C LYS A 631 -19.12 -18.44 -7.51
N GLU A 632 -20.08 -18.56 -8.41
CA GLU A 632 -20.07 -17.78 -9.65
C GLU A 632 -20.44 -16.30 -9.43
N ASP A 633 -21.09 -15.99 -8.33
CA ASP A 633 -21.58 -14.65 -7.97
C ASP A 633 -20.59 -13.82 -7.15
N VAL A 634 -19.54 -14.44 -6.61
CA VAL A 634 -18.49 -13.75 -5.85
C VAL A 634 -17.26 -13.54 -6.74
N PRO A 635 -16.89 -12.30 -7.07
CA PRO A 635 -15.79 -12.02 -7.97
C PRO A 635 -14.42 -12.13 -7.28
N VAL A 636 -14.01 -13.36 -6.98
CA VAL A 636 -12.71 -13.70 -6.40
C VAL A 636 -11.74 -14.18 -7.46
N MET A 637 -10.45 -13.88 -7.32
CA MET A 637 -9.46 -14.29 -8.32
C MET A 637 -9.00 -15.73 -8.12
N ASN A 638 -9.29 -16.60 -9.10
CA ASN A 638 -8.54 -17.85 -9.31
C ASN A 638 -7.28 -17.51 -10.11
N MET A 639 -6.15 -17.33 -9.42
CA MET A 639 -4.92 -16.88 -10.08
C MET A 639 -4.41 -17.82 -11.17
N PRO A 640 -4.37 -19.17 -10.99
CA PRO A 640 -4.04 -20.10 -12.08
C PRO A 640 -4.93 -19.96 -13.33
N GLU A 641 -6.25 -19.88 -13.16
CA GLU A 641 -7.18 -19.70 -14.26
C GLU A 641 -6.90 -18.41 -15.06
N LEU A 642 -6.69 -17.32 -14.34
CA LEU A 642 -6.40 -16.00 -14.90
C LEU A 642 -5.07 -15.98 -15.66
N VAL A 643 -4.01 -16.52 -15.04
CA VAL A 643 -2.68 -16.60 -15.65
C VAL A 643 -2.69 -17.53 -16.87
N GLY A 644 -3.42 -18.66 -16.79
CA GLY A 644 -3.62 -19.57 -17.92
C GLY A 644 -4.27 -18.87 -19.12
N LEU A 645 -5.28 -18.02 -18.87
CA LEU A 645 -5.92 -17.21 -19.90
C LEU A 645 -4.94 -16.21 -20.54
N ALA A 646 -4.11 -15.54 -19.73
CA ALA A 646 -3.09 -14.61 -20.23
C ALA A 646 -2.01 -15.32 -21.06
N VAL A 647 -1.55 -16.50 -20.64
CA VAL A 647 -0.59 -17.34 -21.38
C VAL A 647 -1.16 -17.74 -22.75
N LYS A 648 -2.41 -18.19 -22.77
CA LYS A 648 -3.10 -18.56 -24.01
C LYS A 648 -3.28 -17.37 -24.95
N SER A 649 -3.64 -16.21 -24.39
CA SER A 649 -3.76 -14.96 -25.11
C SER A 649 -2.44 -14.54 -25.74
N LYS A 650 -1.31 -14.64 -25.02
CA LYS A 650 0.02 -14.35 -25.56
C LYS A 650 0.40 -15.29 -26.71
N ALA A 651 0.12 -16.57 -26.58
CA ALA A 651 0.35 -17.53 -27.67
C ALA A 651 -0.47 -17.17 -28.92
N GLY A 652 -1.76 -16.85 -28.74
CA GLY A 652 -2.63 -16.38 -29.82
C GLY A 652 -2.14 -15.10 -30.49
N MET A 653 -1.64 -14.14 -29.71
CA MET A 653 -1.05 -12.91 -30.24
C MET A 653 0.21 -13.20 -31.08
N ILE A 654 1.11 -14.07 -30.60
CA ILE A 654 2.31 -14.49 -31.31
C ILE A 654 1.95 -15.16 -32.65
N ALA A 655 0.90 -15.99 -32.65
CA ALA A 655 0.41 -16.64 -33.87
C ALA A 655 -0.24 -15.63 -34.83
N ALA A 656 -1.16 -14.79 -34.34
CA ALA A 656 -1.88 -13.79 -35.12
C ALA A 656 -0.94 -12.78 -35.81
N LYS A 657 0.12 -12.37 -35.10
CA LYS A 657 1.17 -11.47 -35.62
C LYS A 657 2.26 -12.19 -36.43
N LYS A 658 2.10 -13.50 -36.65
CA LYS A 658 3.04 -14.35 -37.41
C LYS A 658 4.50 -14.31 -36.89
N LEU A 659 4.69 -14.03 -35.62
CA LEU A 659 6.03 -14.03 -34.98
C LEU A 659 6.56 -15.48 -34.88
N LYS A 660 5.66 -16.47 -34.80
CA LYS A 660 5.92 -17.92 -34.93
C LYS A 660 4.76 -18.54 -35.67
N SER A 661 4.92 -19.77 -36.21
CA SER A 661 3.75 -20.51 -36.72
C SER A 661 2.77 -20.76 -35.58
N PRO A 662 1.45 -20.81 -35.85
CA PRO A 662 0.44 -21.07 -34.80
C PRO A 662 0.75 -22.35 -34.02
N GLU A 663 1.11 -23.45 -34.71
CA GLU A 663 1.42 -24.73 -34.06
C GLU A 663 2.57 -24.57 -33.06
N LYS A 664 3.62 -23.84 -33.44
CA LYS A 664 4.77 -23.64 -32.57
C LYS A 664 4.45 -22.72 -31.39
N ALA A 665 3.69 -21.64 -31.62
CA ALA A 665 3.30 -20.70 -30.56
C ALA A 665 2.45 -21.39 -29.49
N TYR A 666 1.47 -22.19 -29.91
CA TYR A 666 0.62 -22.93 -28.96
C TYR A 666 1.36 -24.12 -28.33
N ALA A 667 2.21 -24.85 -29.05
CA ALA A 667 2.98 -25.95 -28.47
C ALA A 667 3.92 -25.51 -27.34
N GLU A 668 4.47 -24.32 -27.43
CA GLU A 668 5.29 -23.75 -26.34
C GLU A 668 4.46 -23.35 -25.11
N ALA A 669 3.23 -22.89 -25.30
CA ALA A 669 2.32 -22.45 -24.24
C ALA A 669 1.56 -23.62 -23.58
N GLU A 670 1.28 -24.69 -24.34
CA GLU A 670 0.37 -25.80 -23.94
C GLU A 670 0.77 -26.43 -22.59
N PRO A 671 2.04 -26.80 -22.32
CA PRO A 671 2.40 -27.38 -21.02
C PRO A 671 2.09 -26.44 -19.84
N ILE A 672 2.23 -25.12 -20.04
CA ILE A 672 1.95 -24.09 -19.03
C ILE A 672 0.43 -23.96 -18.85
N ILE A 673 -0.33 -23.93 -19.93
CA ILE A 673 -1.80 -23.86 -19.90
C ILE A 673 -2.36 -25.07 -19.16
N GLN A 674 -1.88 -26.29 -19.45
CA GLN A 674 -2.32 -27.50 -18.77
C GLN A 674 -1.97 -27.50 -17.27
N SER A 675 -0.79 -26.99 -16.93
CA SER A 675 -0.40 -26.83 -15.52
C SER A 675 -1.31 -25.83 -14.79
N MET A 676 -1.62 -24.68 -15.40
CA MET A 676 -2.54 -23.71 -14.83
C MET A 676 -3.95 -24.25 -14.66
N LYS A 677 -4.43 -25.00 -15.65
CA LYS A 677 -5.72 -25.69 -15.57
C LYS A 677 -5.77 -26.72 -14.45
N HIS A 678 -4.70 -27.51 -14.28
CA HIS A 678 -4.59 -28.43 -13.15
C HIS A 678 -4.74 -27.72 -11.81
N TRP A 679 -4.01 -26.61 -11.59
CA TRP A 679 -4.09 -25.86 -10.32
C TRP A 679 -5.43 -25.13 -10.14
N GLU A 680 -6.04 -24.66 -11.22
CA GLU A 680 -7.42 -24.14 -11.20
C GLU A 680 -8.40 -25.19 -10.66
N GLU A 681 -8.32 -26.42 -11.18
CA GLU A 681 -9.17 -27.54 -10.76
C GLU A 681 -8.91 -27.95 -9.30
N VAL A 682 -7.63 -28.07 -8.91
CA VAL A 682 -7.22 -28.39 -7.52
C VAL A 682 -7.78 -27.38 -6.52
N LEU A 683 -7.74 -26.09 -6.83
CA LEU A 683 -8.29 -25.05 -5.97
C LEU A 683 -9.82 -25.09 -5.87
N LYS A 684 -10.51 -25.70 -6.84
CA LYS A 684 -11.97 -25.88 -6.88
C LYS A 684 -12.43 -27.23 -6.33
N GLU A 685 -11.53 -28.16 -6.00
CA GLU A 685 -11.89 -29.47 -5.47
C GLU A 685 -12.52 -29.39 -4.06
N PRO A 686 -13.58 -30.16 -3.77
CA PRO A 686 -14.11 -30.27 -2.42
C PRO A 686 -13.13 -31.01 -1.50
N GLU A 687 -13.12 -30.68 -0.21
CA GLU A 687 -12.38 -31.43 0.79
C GLU A 687 -12.88 -32.90 0.80
N SER A 688 -11.99 -33.85 0.50
CA SER A 688 -12.32 -35.26 0.60
C SER A 688 -12.50 -35.60 2.08
N ASN A 689 -13.65 -36.14 2.45
CA ASN A 689 -13.83 -36.76 3.75
C ASN A 689 -12.90 -38.00 3.83
N ASN A 690 -11.70 -37.82 4.36
CA ASN A 690 -10.87 -38.92 4.85
C ASN A 690 -10.92 -38.97 6.36
#